data_0529e2c6cd26c6ff531045e4c8bfcb44
#
_entry.id   0529e2c6cd26c6ff531045e4c8bfcb44
#
_cell.length_a   1.000
_cell.length_b   1.000
_cell.length_c   1.000
_cell.angle_alpha   90.00
_cell.angle_beta   90.00
_cell.angle_gamma   90.00
#
_symmetry.space_group_name_H-M   'P 1'
#
loop_
_entity.id
_entity.type
_entity.pdbx_description
1 polymer ?
#
loop_
_entity_poly.entity_id
_entity_poly.type
_entity_poly.pdbx_seq_one_letter_code
_entity_poly.pdbx_strand_id
1 'polypeptide(L)'
;MPIQMKWTFIVNICLFCNLFGSPEIEFFEKKIRPILVDECYQCHSEENKIKGNLRLDWKGGWLSGGDSGQAIIPGQLGKSLLIQAIRHGNDELQMPPKKKLSAQQIEDLEKWVVMGAPDPRTSETPSKAEKKLNLQASRQYWAFQPIKNYPIPKVADKTWPKKSIDHFILAKLEAQDLSPSKKADNLTLLRRIYYDLAGLSPTPAEIDGLLSLNNSKQKEFIENKINELLMKKDFGIRWGRHWLDVARYADSTGGGRTLLMNEAWRYRDYVIDSFNDDKPYNEFVREQIAGDLMTSSSSEQEMERLISTGFLLLGPTNYELQDKTILEMDIIDEQLDTIGKSFMALTLGCARCHDHKFDPISTQDYYGLAGILKNTKSVVHSNVSTWNKRSLPLSKEDEEKSKNIRNQIKELQNKINDLKSNLTDAVAKNKNSKNLKGIIIDTPHASIKGQWIKSTSVNGFVDANYLHDDSKDKGQKSITYPIKIPKSGKYEVRASYTSGTNRETKTPYLIKHDEGESKVLINQQIAPPINGTFISLGSYNFSEGSNAHVIISNENTSAVVIADSIQILNQTQLNPTDSKIAKIEKKQAEIKKEISSLQSKIKELQKKEPKKIQVIAAQDHKDSDDINIAIRGNVHNKGIKTPRQFIDVINYDKTPEFNKKSSGRLQLANWIASEKNTLTARVIAVSYTHLTLPTKRIV
;
A
#
# COMPACT_ATOMS: atom_id res chain seq x y z
N MET A 1 52.55 46.78 29.20
CA MET A 1 52.47 45.41 29.73
C MET A 1 51.31 44.70 29.12
N PRO A 2 51.52 43.85 28.15
CA PRO A 2 50.49 42.92 27.72
C PRO A 2 51.13 41.58 27.43
N ILE A 3 51.08 40.60 28.31
CA ILE A 3 51.35 39.17 28.00
C ILE A 3 50.73 38.34 29.13
N GLN A 4 49.43 38.18 29.12
CA GLN A 4 48.74 37.14 29.93
C GLN A 4 47.40 36.65 29.39
N MET A 5 47.06 36.99 28.14
CA MET A 5 45.73 36.64 27.59
C MET A 5 45.79 35.66 26.39
N LYS A 6 46.87 34.90 26.24
CA LYS A 6 47.01 33.91 25.13
C LYS A 6 47.00 32.44 25.58
N TRP A 7 47.06 32.13 26.84
CA TRP A 7 47.13 30.72 27.30
C TRP A 7 45.81 30.11 27.74
N THR A 8 44.80 30.91 28.02
CA THR A 8 43.46 30.41 28.47
C THR A 8 42.62 29.92 27.29
N PHE A 9 42.94 30.31 26.06
CA PHE A 9 42.17 29.87 24.88
C PHE A 9 42.62 28.51 24.32
N ILE A 10 43.84 28.09 24.59
CA ILE A 10 44.37 26.81 24.09
C ILE A 10 43.95 25.64 24.98
N VAL A 11 43.77 25.87 26.29
CA VAL A 11 43.31 24.81 27.22
C VAL A 11 41.82 24.49 27.06
N ASN A 12 40.99 25.46 26.63
CA ASN A 12 39.56 25.20 26.38
C ASN A 12 39.27 24.53 25.02
N ILE A 13 40.20 24.60 24.06
CA ILE A 13 40.02 23.85 22.79
C ILE A 13 40.32 22.37 22.97
N CYS A 14 41.19 21.98 23.90
CA CYS A 14 41.43 20.57 24.22
C CYS A 14 40.33 19.89 25.06
N LEU A 15 39.47 20.65 25.76
CA LEU A 15 38.36 20.04 26.49
C LEU A 15 37.09 19.76 25.62
N PHE A 16 36.99 20.37 24.44
CA PHE A 16 35.90 20.12 23.50
C PHE A 16 36.17 18.97 22.52
N CYS A 17 37.39 18.45 22.46
CA CYS A 17 37.73 17.27 21.62
C CYS A 17 37.39 15.92 22.24
N ASN A 18 36.87 15.85 23.48
CA ASN A 18 36.49 14.59 24.12
C ASN A 18 35.02 14.21 23.98
N LEU A 19 34.25 14.86 23.09
CA LEU A 19 32.85 14.53 22.81
C LEU A 19 32.65 13.68 21.54
N PHE A 20 33.70 13.43 20.76
CA PHE A 20 33.73 12.43 19.70
C PHE A 20 34.47 11.21 20.23
N GLY A 21 33.79 10.06 20.32
CA GLY A 21 34.45 8.81 20.71
C GLY A 21 35.72 8.57 19.87
N SER A 22 36.75 7.99 20.47
CA SER A 22 37.99 7.71 19.74
C SER A 22 37.71 6.88 18.49
N PRO A 23 38.51 7.00 17.41
CA PRO A 23 38.31 6.21 16.19
C PRO A 23 38.19 4.70 16.46
N GLU A 24 38.85 4.22 17.51
CA GLU A 24 38.80 2.81 17.94
C GLU A 24 37.45 2.44 18.53
N ILE A 25 36.80 3.33 19.27
CA ILE A 25 35.44 3.13 19.80
C ILE A 25 34.42 3.18 18.66
N GLU A 26 34.57 4.09 17.71
CA GLU A 26 33.75 4.14 16.52
C GLU A 26 33.85 2.86 15.68
N PHE A 27 35.05 2.33 15.54
CA PHE A 27 35.28 1.04 14.88
C PHE A 27 34.58 -0.10 15.61
N PHE A 28 34.69 -0.13 16.93
CA PHE A 28 33.97 -1.13 17.74
C PHE A 28 32.45 -1.05 17.52
N GLU A 29 31.87 0.12 17.61
CA GLU A 29 30.41 0.30 17.48
C GLU A 29 29.89 -0.04 16.08
N LYS A 30 30.62 0.37 15.02
CA LYS A 30 30.19 0.18 13.63
C LYS A 30 30.49 -1.21 13.07
N LYS A 31 31.57 -1.87 13.52
CA LYS A 31 32.07 -3.10 12.92
C LYS A 31 31.97 -4.30 13.85
N ILE A 32 32.39 -4.14 15.09
CA ILE A 32 32.56 -5.28 16.02
C ILE A 32 31.27 -5.59 16.76
N ARG A 33 30.60 -4.59 17.32
CA ARG A 33 29.34 -4.81 18.05
C ARG A 33 28.28 -5.53 17.21
N PRO A 34 28.00 -5.17 15.94
CA PRO A 34 27.06 -5.91 15.11
C PRO A 34 27.44 -7.39 14.97
N ILE A 35 28.70 -7.70 14.70
CA ILE A 35 29.17 -9.09 14.58
C ILE A 35 28.92 -9.87 15.90
N LEU A 36 29.26 -9.27 17.04
CA LEU A 36 29.04 -9.90 18.34
C LEU A 36 27.54 -10.15 18.61
N VAL A 37 26.69 -9.17 18.28
CA VAL A 37 25.22 -9.28 18.47
C VAL A 37 24.65 -10.39 17.60
N ASP A 38 24.97 -10.38 16.32
CA ASP A 38 24.31 -11.26 15.34
C ASP A 38 24.82 -12.69 15.42
N GLU A 39 26.13 -12.89 15.74
CA GLU A 39 26.79 -14.17 15.59
C GLU A 39 27.14 -14.84 16.94
N CYS A 40 27.27 -14.07 18.02
CA CYS A 40 27.81 -14.59 19.28
C CYS A 40 26.85 -14.54 20.46
N TYR A 41 25.99 -13.47 20.57
CA TYR A 41 25.16 -13.24 21.76
C TYR A 41 24.07 -14.29 21.97
N GLN A 42 23.67 -15.00 20.92
CA GLN A 42 22.70 -16.10 21.07
C GLN A 42 23.18 -17.19 22.08
N CYS A 43 24.50 -17.32 22.21
CA CYS A 43 25.12 -18.33 23.10
C CYS A 43 26.02 -17.73 24.19
N HIS A 44 26.46 -16.46 24.06
CA HIS A 44 27.48 -15.86 24.93
C HIS A 44 27.05 -14.48 25.44
N SER A 45 25.81 -14.33 25.93
CA SER A 45 25.30 -13.14 26.58
C SER A 45 24.43 -13.44 27.78
N GLU A 46 24.35 -12.49 28.72
CA GLU A 46 23.49 -12.55 29.90
C GLU A 46 22.01 -12.75 29.54
N GLU A 47 21.58 -12.05 28.48
CA GLU A 47 20.18 -12.05 28.07
C GLU A 47 19.70 -13.36 27.44
N ASN A 48 20.63 -14.14 26.84
CA ASN A 48 20.27 -15.37 26.13
C ASN A 48 20.80 -16.62 26.84
N LYS A 49 22.05 -16.95 26.60
CA LYS A 49 22.72 -18.14 27.19
C LYS A 49 24.18 -17.80 27.46
N ILE A 50 24.73 -18.34 28.56
CA ILE A 50 26.14 -18.21 28.90
C ILE A 50 26.80 -19.59 28.71
N LYS A 51 27.00 -19.98 27.42
CA LYS A 51 27.68 -21.25 27.13
C LYS A 51 29.17 -21.15 27.38
N GLY A 52 29.75 -22.20 27.98
CA GLY A 52 31.17 -22.23 28.33
C GLY A 52 31.55 -21.13 29.33
N ASN A 53 30.61 -20.67 30.13
CA ASN A 53 30.80 -19.60 31.11
C ASN A 53 31.39 -18.31 30.53
N LEU A 54 31.29 -18.11 29.19
CA LEU A 54 31.83 -16.97 28.46
C LEU A 54 30.72 -15.96 28.15
N ARG A 55 30.99 -14.70 28.48
CA ARG A 55 30.13 -13.55 28.11
C ARG A 55 30.88 -12.62 27.17
N LEU A 56 30.25 -12.30 26.06
CA LEU A 56 30.78 -11.35 25.04
C LEU A 56 29.99 -10.06 24.96
N ASP A 57 28.95 -9.90 25.77
CA ASP A 57 28.05 -8.74 25.79
C ASP A 57 28.58 -7.55 26.61
N TRP A 58 29.69 -7.68 27.31
CA TRP A 58 30.36 -6.61 28.03
C TRP A 58 31.88 -6.86 28.18
N LYS A 59 32.64 -5.79 28.41
CA LYS A 59 34.12 -5.84 28.45
C LYS A 59 34.65 -6.76 29.54
N GLY A 60 34.10 -6.68 30.75
CA GLY A 60 34.54 -7.53 31.89
C GLY A 60 34.25 -9.02 31.64
N GLY A 61 33.18 -9.35 30.92
CA GLY A 61 32.84 -10.74 30.62
C GLY A 61 33.89 -11.44 29.74
N TRP A 62 34.30 -10.83 28.64
CA TRP A 62 35.33 -11.42 27.80
C TRP A 62 36.74 -11.31 28.37
N LEU A 63 37.02 -10.28 29.22
CA LEU A 63 38.27 -10.22 29.98
C LEU A 63 38.41 -11.33 31.00
N SER A 64 37.31 -11.67 31.70
CA SER A 64 37.29 -12.82 32.62
C SER A 64 37.51 -14.16 31.92
N GLY A 65 37.13 -14.25 30.64
CA GLY A 65 37.19 -15.47 29.86
C GLY A 65 36.02 -16.43 30.16
N GLY A 66 36.14 -17.68 29.71
CA GLY A 66 35.21 -18.76 29.95
C GLY A 66 35.93 -20.00 30.48
N ASP A 67 35.21 -21.16 30.51
CA ASP A 67 35.74 -22.42 31.01
C ASP A 67 37.03 -22.88 30.32
N SER A 68 37.24 -22.47 29.06
CA SER A 68 38.44 -22.77 28.26
C SER A 68 39.58 -21.76 28.42
N GLY A 69 39.40 -20.71 29.23
CA GLY A 69 40.40 -19.64 29.46
C GLY A 69 40.02 -18.29 28.85
N GLN A 70 41.05 -17.44 28.66
CA GLN A 70 40.83 -16.06 28.15
C GLN A 70 40.36 -16.04 26.71
N ALA A 71 39.17 -15.51 26.50
CA ALA A 71 38.59 -15.43 25.15
C ALA A 71 39.32 -14.45 24.26
N ILE A 72 39.69 -13.26 24.78
CA ILE A 72 40.36 -12.18 24.07
C ILE A 72 41.54 -11.68 24.90
N ILE A 73 42.71 -11.69 24.29
CA ILE A 73 43.92 -11.11 24.87
C ILE A 73 44.28 -9.88 24.00
N PRO A 74 44.10 -8.67 24.50
CA PRO A 74 44.37 -7.45 23.73
C PRO A 74 45.74 -7.44 23.09
N GLY A 75 45.82 -7.15 21.79
CA GLY A 75 47.06 -7.12 21.02
C GLY A 75 47.64 -8.50 20.64
N GLN A 76 47.06 -9.61 21.06
CA GLN A 76 47.65 -10.95 20.86
C GLN A 76 46.70 -11.91 20.14
N LEU A 77 46.71 -11.90 18.79
CA LEU A 77 45.85 -12.75 17.98
C LEU A 77 46.02 -14.23 18.24
N GLY A 78 47.27 -14.67 18.28
CA GLY A 78 47.61 -16.12 18.43
C GLY A 78 47.20 -16.73 19.79
N LYS A 79 47.03 -15.88 20.82
CA LYS A 79 46.62 -16.33 22.16
C LYS A 79 45.15 -16.10 22.47
N SER A 80 44.43 -15.37 21.61
CA SER A 80 43.01 -15.08 21.77
C SER A 80 42.19 -16.26 21.29
N LEU A 81 41.52 -16.97 22.20
CA LEU A 81 40.67 -18.14 21.87
C LEU A 81 39.53 -17.77 20.91
N LEU A 82 38.98 -16.56 21.01
CA LEU A 82 37.98 -16.06 20.07
C LEU A 82 38.49 -16.12 18.62
N ILE A 83 39.72 -15.65 18.38
CA ILE A 83 40.32 -15.62 17.05
C ILE A 83 40.59 -17.04 16.53
N GLN A 84 41.08 -17.93 17.40
CA GLN A 84 41.27 -19.34 17.03
C GLN A 84 39.93 -19.98 16.64
N ALA A 85 38.89 -19.75 17.42
CA ALA A 85 37.56 -20.32 17.21
C ALA A 85 36.90 -19.85 15.90
N ILE A 86 36.95 -18.54 15.56
CA ILE A 86 36.32 -17.99 14.36
C ILE A 86 37.06 -18.34 13.07
N ARG A 87 38.35 -18.66 13.14
CA ARG A 87 39.16 -19.14 12.00
C ARG A 87 38.79 -20.55 11.56
N HIS A 88 38.14 -21.35 12.44
CA HIS A 88 37.80 -22.74 12.18
C HIS A 88 39.03 -23.62 11.83
N GLY A 89 40.17 -23.32 12.45
CA GLY A 89 41.42 -24.07 12.22
C GLY A 89 41.57 -25.35 13.06
N ASN A 90 40.66 -25.59 14.00
CA ASN A 90 40.59 -26.76 14.85
C ASN A 90 39.16 -27.25 14.96
N ASP A 91 38.89 -28.51 14.69
CA ASP A 91 37.55 -29.10 14.68
C ASP A 91 36.87 -29.10 16.06
N GLU A 92 37.65 -29.06 17.14
CA GLU A 92 37.13 -29.02 18.51
C GLU A 92 36.78 -27.58 18.98
N LEU A 93 37.22 -26.54 18.24
CA LEU A 93 37.02 -25.15 18.61
C LEU A 93 36.56 -24.34 17.41
N GLN A 94 35.28 -24.48 17.02
CA GLN A 94 34.67 -23.77 15.90
C GLN A 94 33.50 -22.92 16.37
N MET A 95 33.59 -21.59 16.15
CA MET A 95 32.53 -20.62 16.46
C MET A 95 32.30 -19.63 15.30
N PRO A 96 31.04 -19.35 14.96
CA PRO A 96 29.81 -20.04 15.36
C PRO A 96 29.77 -21.51 14.88
N PRO A 97 29.12 -22.43 15.64
CA PRO A 97 29.23 -23.87 15.36
C PRO A 97 28.51 -24.36 14.11
N LYS A 98 27.61 -23.54 13.53
CA LYS A 98 26.80 -23.93 12.37
C LYS A 98 27.25 -23.28 11.05
N LYS A 99 28.04 -22.23 11.11
CA LYS A 99 28.52 -21.47 9.92
C LYS A 99 29.86 -20.80 10.24
N LYS A 100 30.67 -20.61 9.24
CA LYS A 100 31.89 -19.78 9.37
C LYS A 100 31.53 -18.31 9.12
N LEU A 101 32.19 -17.39 9.83
CA LEU A 101 32.09 -15.96 9.56
C LEU A 101 32.66 -15.62 8.18
N SER A 102 32.22 -14.54 7.58
CA SER A 102 32.83 -14.04 6.34
C SER A 102 34.29 -13.61 6.57
N ALA A 103 35.08 -13.61 5.51
CA ALA A 103 36.49 -13.18 5.58
C ALA A 103 36.60 -11.77 6.15
N GLN A 104 35.70 -10.85 5.77
CA GLN A 104 35.68 -9.48 6.26
C GLN A 104 35.35 -9.41 7.77
N GLN A 105 34.40 -10.21 8.26
CA GLN A 105 34.05 -10.25 9.69
C GLN A 105 35.23 -10.79 10.53
N ILE A 106 35.96 -11.78 10.01
CA ILE A 106 37.15 -12.31 10.67
C ILE A 106 38.24 -11.24 10.71
N GLU A 107 38.52 -10.57 9.61
CA GLU A 107 39.50 -9.50 9.51
C GLU A 107 39.17 -8.32 10.45
N ASP A 108 37.91 -7.90 10.52
CA ASP A 108 37.44 -6.85 11.42
C ASP A 108 37.67 -7.23 12.89
N LEU A 109 37.36 -8.47 13.30
CA LEU A 109 37.61 -8.98 14.66
C LEU A 109 39.10 -9.09 14.97
N GLU A 110 39.93 -9.53 14.02
CA GLU A 110 41.37 -9.59 14.18
C GLU A 110 41.97 -8.19 14.36
N LYS A 111 41.56 -7.25 13.51
CA LYS A 111 41.96 -5.85 13.61
C LYS A 111 41.60 -5.26 14.96
N TRP A 112 40.39 -5.53 15.44
CA TRP A 112 39.94 -5.09 16.76
C TRP A 112 40.83 -5.60 17.88
N VAL A 113 41.18 -6.90 17.88
CA VAL A 113 42.07 -7.49 18.89
C VAL A 113 43.47 -6.86 18.81
N VAL A 114 44.03 -6.63 17.61
CA VAL A 114 45.33 -5.96 17.40
C VAL A 114 45.33 -4.54 17.94
N MET A 115 44.21 -3.79 17.77
CA MET A 115 44.04 -2.43 18.31
C MET A 115 43.93 -2.39 19.84
N GLY A 116 44.08 -3.52 20.53
CA GLY A 116 43.94 -3.60 21.99
C GLY A 116 42.53 -3.91 22.48
N ALA A 117 41.65 -4.37 21.59
CA ALA A 117 40.25 -4.70 21.86
C ALA A 117 39.48 -3.55 22.57
N PRO A 118 39.49 -2.33 22.03
CA PRO A 118 38.76 -1.19 22.61
C PRO A 118 37.27 -1.52 22.69
N ASP A 119 36.70 -1.43 23.88
CA ASP A 119 35.30 -1.74 24.15
C ASP A 119 34.75 -0.72 25.14
N PRO A 120 33.74 0.07 24.77
CA PRO A 120 33.15 1.09 25.63
C PRO A 120 32.26 0.53 26.72
N ARG A 121 31.92 -0.76 26.68
CA ARG A 121 31.03 -1.46 27.62
C ARG A 121 31.79 -1.83 28.91
N THR A 122 32.19 -0.83 29.69
CA THR A 122 33.06 -0.97 30.85
C THR A 122 32.36 -1.35 32.16
N SER A 123 31.05 -1.13 32.23
CA SER A 123 30.23 -1.60 33.37
C SER A 123 29.70 -2.99 33.07
N GLU A 124 29.62 -3.85 34.09
CA GLU A 124 28.67 -4.96 34.05
C GLU A 124 27.35 -4.41 33.54
N THR A 125 26.77 -5.09 32.57
CA THR A 125 25.38 -4.77 32.22
C THR A 125 24.63 -4.86 33.56
N PRO A 126 24.05 -3.78 34.05
CA PRO A 126 23.34 -3.86 35.32
C PRO A 126 22.35 -5.00 35.16
N SER A 127 22.46 -6.04 35.99
CA SER A 127 21.43 -7.06 36.07
C SER A 127 20.13 -6.32 36.16
N LYS A 128 19.31 -6.37 35.11
CA LYS A 128 17.91 -5.92 35.07
C LYS A 128 17.41 -5.08 36.27
N ALA A 129 18.10 -4.05 36.66
CA ALA A 129 17.43 -2.87 37.10
C ALA A 129 16.94 -2.21 35.80
N GLU A 130 15.82 -2.69 35.25
CA GLU A 130 14.98 -1.88 34.41
C GLU A 130 15.06 -0.49 35.05
N LYS A 131 15.67 0.48 34.38
CA LYS A 131 15.45 1.88 34.70
C LYS A 131 13.95 2.05 34.47
N LYS A 132 13.15 1.65 35.49
CA LYS A 132 11.71 1.87 35.45
C LYS A 132 11.58 3.34 35.15
N LEU A 133 11.04 3.63 34.01
CA LEU A 133 10.73 4.99 33.56
C LEU A 133 10.05 5.69 34.74
N ASN A 134 10.77 6.61 35.40
CA ASN A 134 10.19 7.38 36.47
C ASN A 134 9.38 8.51 35.85
N LEU A 135 8.14 8.19 35.51
CA LEU A 135 7.23 9.07 34.80
C LEU A 135 7.02 10.41 35.58
N GLN A 136 6.97 10.36 36.92
CA GLN A 136 6.81 11.56 37.71
C GLN A 136 8.03 12.49 37.63
N ALA A 137 9.24 11.93 37.72
CA ALA A 137 10.46 12.70 37.54
C ALA A 137 10.59 13.24 36.12
N SER A 138 10.24 12.44 35.10
CA SER A 138 10.27 12.86 33.71
C SER A 138 9.31 14.01 33.42
N ARG A 139 8.13 14.02 34.02
CA ARG A 139 7.14 15.12 33.91
C ARG A 139 7.64 16.45 34.48
N GLN A 140 8.70 16.45 35.30
CA GLN A 140 9.31 17.70 35.78
C GLN A 140 10.17 18.39 34.72
N TYR A 141 10.55 17.69 33.65
CA TYR A 141 11.29 18.31 32.54
C TYR A 141 10.41 19.35 31.85
N TRP A 142 10.99 20.53 31.61
CA TRP A 142 10.24 21.72 31.17
C TRP A 142 9.38 21.50 29.93
N ALA A 143 9.86 20.68 28.96
CA ALA A 143 9.15 20.45 27.71
C ALA A 143 7.87 19.62 27.89
N PHE A 144 7.82 18.77 28.91
CA PHE A 144 6.65 17.94 29.18
C PHE A 144 5.64 18.62 30.12
N GLN A 145 6.01 19.74 30.77
CA GLN A 145 5.09 20.47 31.62
C GLN A 145 4.02 21.23 30.82
N PRO A 146 2.82 21.39 31.37
CA PRO A 146 1.80 22.22 30.75
C PRO A 146 2.32 23.62 30.43
N ILE A 147 1.86 24.18 29.31
CA ILE A 147 2.20 25.53 28.90
C ILE A 147 1.58 26.52 29.88
N LYS A 148 2.39 27.46 30.39
CA LYS A 148 1.97 28.48 31.35
C LYS A 148 2.12 29.86 30.73
N ASN A 149 1.25 30.76 31.13
CA ASN A 149 1.42 32.20 30.86
C ASN A 149 2.45 32.76 31.85
N TYR A 150 3.57 33.20 31.34
CA TYR A 150 4.60 33.85 32.12
C TYR A 150 4.37 35.38 32.16
N PRO A 151 4.61 36.07 33.27
CA PRO A 151 4.54 37.52 33.30
C PRO A 151 5.57 38.11 32.36
N ILE A 152 5.18 39.19 31.67
CA ILE A 152 6.08 39.87 30.72
C ILE A 152 7.22 40.47 31.55
N PRO A 153 8.49 40.15 31.26
CA PRO A 153 9.65 40.67 32.02
C PRO A 153 9.78 42.18 31.86
N LYS A 154 10.22 42.82 32.95
CA LYS A 154 10.59 44.23 32.90
C LYS A 154 11.96 44.37 32.28
N VAL A 155 12.12 45.31 31.35
CA VAL A 155 13.37 45.60 30.61
C VAL A 155 13.77 47.06 30.84
N ALA A 156 15.06 47.33 30.70
CA ALA A 156 15.63 48.68 30.87
C ALA A 156 15.26 49.59 29.69
N ASP A 157 15.49 49.11 28.46
CA ASP A 157 15.06 49.83 27.25
C ASP A 157 13.57 49.55 26.96
N LYS A 158 12.74 50.56 27.21
CA LYS A 158 11.30 50.50 26.94
C LYS A 158 10.91 50.87 25.50
N THR A 159 11.85 51.28 24.70
CA THR A 159 11.61 51.79 23.34
C THR A 159 11.73 50.74 22.26
N TRP A 160 12.59 49.78 22.46
CA TRP A 160 12.85 48.70 21.49
C TRP A 160 11.69 47.67 21.40
N PRO A 161 11.11 47.17 22.52
CA PRO A 161 10.05 46.17 22.43
C PRO A 161 8.78 46.76 21.81
N LYS A 162 8.18 46.03 20.87
CA LYS A 162 6.90 46.38 20.23
C LYS A 162 5.79 45.41 20.66
N LYS A 163 6.15 44.13 20.95
CA LYS A 163 5.25 43.05 21.36
C LYS A 163 5.80 42.34 22.59
N SER A 164 4.95 41.54 23.24
CA SER A 164 5.32 40.80 24.46
C SER A 164 6.57 39.94 24.27
N ILE A 165 6.72 39.28 23.11
CA ILE A 165 7.91 38.45 22.79
C ILE A 165 9.20 39.26 22.84
N ASP A 166 9.19 40.51 22.38
CA ASP A 166 10.36 41.38 22.38
C ASP A 166 10.89 41.60 23.79
N HIS A 167 10.00 41.73 24.78
CA HIS A 167 10.42 41.85 26.18
C HIS A 167 11.18 40.63 26.71
N PHE A 168 10.75 39.41 26.34
CA PHE A 168 11.45 38.18 26.71
C PHE A 168 12.82 38.08 26.05
N ILE A 169 12.94 38.49 24.79
CA ILE A 169 14.20 38.53 24.06
C ILE A 169 15.14 39.57 24.67
N LEU A 170 14.62 40.80 24.85
CA LEU A 170 15.43 41.91 25.37
C LEU A 170 15.91 41.65 26.79
N ALA A 171 15.05 41.12 27.68
CA ALA A 171 15.46 40.77 29.04
C ALA A 171 16.64 39.78 29.07
N LYS A 172 16.69 38.83 28.11
CA LYS A 172 17.81 37.91 28.02
C LYS A 172 19.07 38.57 27.43
N LEU A 173 18.91 39.49 26.48
CA LEU A 173 20.04 40.27 25.96
C LEU A 173 20.64 41.15 27.03
N GLU A 174 19.79 41.91 27.75
CA GLU A 174 20.21 42.78 28.86
C GLU A 174 20.93 41.99 30.00
N ALA A 175 20.45 40.79 30.30
CA ALA A 175 21.08 39.90 31.29
C ALA A 175 22.48 39.39 30.87
N GLN A 176 22.86 39.56 29.60
CA GLN A 176 24.19 39.22 29.03
C GLN A 176 24.94 40.47 28.61
N ASP A 177 24.51 41.67 29.04
CA ASP A 177 25.08 42.96 28.63
C ASP A 177 25.12 43.17 27.11
N LEU A 178 24.15 42.56 26.37
CA LEU A 178 24.00 42.67 24.94
C LEU A 178 22.87 43.63 24.56
N SER A 179 23.06 44.36 23.48
CA SER A 179 22.05 45.22 22.88
C SER A 179 21.54 44.61 21.58
N PRO A 180 20.25 44.84 21.23
CA PRO A 180 19.71 44.46 19.93
C PRO A 180 20.51 45.08 18.76
N SER A 181 20.61 44.37 17.66
CA SER A 181 21.22 44.89 16.42
C SER A 181 20.44 46.10 15.89
N LYS A 182 21.09 46.99 15.17
CA LYS A 182 20.44 48.10 14.47
C LYS A 182 19.34 47.56 13.53
N LYS A 183 18.28 48.36 13.40
CA LYS A 183 17.19 48.06 12.48
C LYS A 183 17.73 47.99 11.04
N ALA A 184 17.31 47.01 10.29
CA ALA A 184 17.61 46.91 8.85
C ALA A 184 17.03 48.11 8.08
N ASP A 185 17.72 48.54 7.02
CA ASP A 185 17.16 49.49 6.07
C ASP A 185 15.94 48.89 5.32
N ASN A 186 15.13 49.77 4.72
CA ASN A 186 13.90 49.36 4.12
C ASN A 186 14.07 48.47 2.88
N LEU A 187 15.16 48.60 2.13
CA LEU A 187 15.46 47.72 0.99
C LEU A 187 15.82 46.31 1.48
N THR A 188 16.67 46.21 2.48
CA THR A 188 16.99 44.92 3.13
C THR A 188 15.74 44.27 3.70
N LEU A 189 14.87 45.04 4.34
CA LEU A 189 13.61 44.56 4.88
C LEU A 189 12.68 44.05 3.78
N LEU A 190 12.50 44.81 2.68
CA LEU A 190 11.69 44.39 1.54
C LEU A 190 12.18 43.06 0.97
N ARG A 191 13.48 42.92 0.74
CA ARG A 191 14.07 41.67 0.25
C ARG A 191 13.78 40.49 1.17
N ARG A 192 13.94 40.65 2.49
CA ARG A 192 13.65 39.60 3.47
C ARG A 192 12.18 39.19 3.44
N ILE A 193 11.26 40.15 3.38
CA ILE A 193 9.82 39.90 3.30
C ILE A 193 9.47 39.06 2.05
N TYR A 194 10.04 39.41 0.89
CA TYR A 194 9.81 38.68 -0.35
C TYR A 194 10.32 37.23 -0.26
N TYR A 195 11.53 37.02 0.25
CA TYR A 195 12.08 35.67 0.43
C TYR A 195 11.32 34.87 1.49
N ASP A 196 10.86 35.48 2.54
CA ASP A 196 10.14 34.78 3.61
C ASP A 196 8.71 34.45 3.17
N LEU A 197 8.00 35.35 2.50
CA LEU A 197 6.61 35.16 2.13
C LEU A 197 6.41 34.45 0.79
N ALA A 198 7.23 34.76 -0.22
CA ALA A 198 7.08 34.22 -1.57
C ALA A 198 8.23 33.32 -2.02
N GLY A 199 9.37 33.36 -1.35
CA GLY A 199 10.59 32.62 -1.74
C GLY A 199 11.29 33.20 -2.99
N LEU A 200 10.88 34.37 -3.43
CA LEU A 200 11.36 35.07 -4.62
C LEU A 200 11.95 36.45 -4.27
N SER A 201 12.70 37.06 -5.16
CA SER A 201 13.16 38.43 -5.01
C SER A 201 12.07 39.43 -5.40
N PRO A 202 12.06 40.65 -4.82
CA PRO A 202 11.27 41.73 -5.39
C PRO A 202 11.77 42.08 -6.81
N THR A 203 10.87 42.53 -7.67
CA THR A 203 11.23 42.95 -9.01
C THR A 203 11.97 44.31 -8.99
N PRO A 204 12.76 44.63 -10.03
CA PRO A 204 13.39 45.95 -10.12
C PRO A 204 12.42 47.10 -9.97
N ALA A 205 11.23 47.03 -10.59
CA ALA A 205 10.21 48.07 -10.50
C ALA A 205 9.67 48.27 -9.07
N GLU A 206 9.58 47.20 -8.28
CA GLU A 206 9.18 47.28 -6.86
C GLU A 206 10.28 47.89 -5.99
N ILE A 207 11.54 47.58 -6.31
CA ILE A 207 12.69 48.19 -5.65
C ILE A 207 12.75 49.68 -5.95
N ASP A 208 12.63 50.08 -7.23
CA ASP A 208 12.63 51.47 -7.64
C ASP A 208 11.43 52.23 -7.06
N GLY A 209 10.27 51.56 -7.01
CA GLY A 209 9.07 52.08 -6.35
C GLY A 209 9.28 52.42 -4.89
N LEU A 210 9.97 51.51 -4.13
CA LEU A 210 10.33 51.78 -2.73
C LEU A 210 11.31 52.95 -2.62
N LEU A 211 12.38 52.94 -3.40
CA LEU A 211 13.46 53.90 -3.31
C LEU A 211 13.05 55.34 -3.71
N SER A 212 12.04 55.46 -4.54
CA SER A 212 11.47 56.78 -4.94
C SER A 212 10.67 57.46 -3.85
N LEU A 213 10.29 56.73 -2.76
CA LEU A 213 9.46 57.24 -1.67
C LEU A 213 10.28 57.79 -0.53
N ASN A 214 9.72 58.74 0.23
CA ASN A 214 10.27 59.17 1.50
C ASN A 214 10.04 58.12 2.59
N ASN A 215 10.81 58.18 3.70
CA ASN A 215 10.81 57.17 4.76
C ASN A 215 9.44 56.82 5.34
N SER A 216 8.52 57.77 5.45
CA SER A 216 7.16 57.50 5.95
C SER A 216 6.35 56.69 4.96
N LYS A 217 6.39 57.04 3.69
CA LYS A 217 5.70 56.31 2.62
C LYS A 217 6.33 54.96 2.30
N GLN A 218 7.65 54.82 2.51
CA GLN A 218 8.31 53.50 2.41
C GLN A 218 7.76 52.49 3.38
N LYS A 219 7.44 52.89 4.61
CA LYS A 219 6.82 52.02 5.61
C LYS A 219 5.44 51.53 5.17
N GLU A 220 4.60 52.45 4.68
CA GLU A 220 3.28 52.11 4.13
C GLU A 220 3.39 51.19 2.91
N PHE A 221 4.33 51.45 2.03
CA PHE A 221 4.62 50.59 0.87
C PHE A 221 4.96 49.16 1.28
N ILE A 222 5.81 49.00 2.30
CA ILE A 222 6.21 47.67 2.81
C ILE A 222 5.01 46.96 3.43
N GLU A 223 4.19 47.64 4.24
CA GLU A 223 2.99 47.07 4.84
C GLU A 223 1.99 46.58 3.76
N ASN A 224 1.77 47.41 2.71
CA ASN A 224 0.95 47.01 1.57
C ASN A 224 1.52 45.81 0.80
N LYS A 225 2.84 45.73 0.65
CA LYS A 225 3.50 44.58 0.01
C LYS A 225 3.39 43.31 0.83
N ILE A 226 3.46 43.38 2.16
CA ILE A 226 3.21 42.22 3.03
C ILE A 226 1.81 41.68 2.79
N ASN A 227 0.78 42.56 2.79
CA ASN A 227 -0.60 42.15 2.56
C ASN A 227 -0.78 41.54 1.16
N GLU A 228 -0.17 42.16 0.13
CA GLU A 228 -0.21 41.65 -1.23
C GLU A 228 0.42 40.24 -1.33
N LEU A 229 1.60 40.03 -0.73
CA LEU A 229 2.32 38.75 -0.77
C LEU A 229 1.58 37.64 -0.02
N LEU A 230 0.95 37.98 1.12
CA LEU A 230 0.15 37.00 1.88
C LEU A 230 -1.09 36.52 1.12
N MET A 231 -1.62 37.35 0.18
CA MET A 231 -2.74 36.96 -0.67
C MET A 231 -2.34 36.22 -1.96
N LYS A 232 -1.05 36.15 -2.26
CA LYS A 232 -0.55 35.43 -3.45
C LYS A 232 -0.44 33.95 -3.19
N LYS A 233 -0.69 33.13 -4.20
CA LYS A 233 -0.47 31.68 -4.14
C LYS A 233 0.98 31.30 -3.81
N ASP A 234 1.94 32.18 -4.09
CA ASP A 234 3.35 31.97 -3.79
C ASP A 234 3.62 31.78 -2.30
N PHE A 235 2.80 32.41 -1.42
CA PHE A 235 2.90 32.20 0.03
C PHE A 235 2.66 30.72 0.39
N GLY A 236 1.56 30.14 -0.08
CA GLY A 236 1.27 28.73 0.17
C GLY A 236 2.29 27.81 -0.47
N ILE A 237 2.80 28.12 -1.68
CA ILE A 237 3.87 27.35 -2.32
C ILE A 237 5.15 27.38 -1.48
N ARG A 238 5.54 28.57 -0.99
CA ARG A 238 6.74 28.77 -0.16
C ARG A 238 6.65 27.98 1.15
N TRP A 239 5.56 28.16 1.89
CA TRP A 239 5.40 27.55 3.21
C TRP A 239 4.97 26.09 3.13
N GLY A 240 4.16 25.74 2.14
CA GLY A 240 3.80 24.37 1.82
C GLY A 240 5.02 23.50 1.52
N ARG A 241 6.05 24.05 0.86
CA ARG A 241 7.31 23.32 0.62
C ARG A 241 7.95 22.84 1.92
N HIS A 242 8.01 23.68 2.94
CA HIS A 242 8.56 23.30 4.24
C HIS A 242 7.74 22.20 4.91
N TRP A 243 6.40 22.29 4.83
CA TRP A 243 5.55 21.22 5.34
C TRP A 243 5.69 19.92 4.57
N LEU A 244 5.77 19.97 3.26
CA LEU A 244 5.94 18.80 2.42
C LEU A 244 7.23 18.03 2.71
N ASP A 245 8.32 18.74 3.09
CA ASP A 245 9.55 18.12 3.55
C ASP A 245 9.35 17.39 4.90
N VAL A 246 8.63 17.99 5.84
CA VAL A 246 8.27 17.38 7.13
C VAL A 246 7.34 16.18 6.93
N ALA A 247 6.36 16.31 6.04
CA ALA A 247 5.45 15.24 5.66
C ALA A 247 6.09 14.17 4.77
N ARG A 248 7.39 14.28 4.47
CA ARG A 248 8.18 13.38 3.57
C ARG A 248 7.51 13.12 2.22
N TYR A 249 6.84 14.14 1.69
CA TYR A 249 6.11 14.07 0.43
C TYR A 249 7.02 13.68 -0.74
N ALA A 250 6.56 12.73 -1.52
CA ALA A 250 7.13 12.40 -2.83
C ALA A 250 6.01 11.90 -3.78
N ASP A 251 6.25 12.04 -5.09
CA ASP A 251 5.36 11.47 -6.12
C ASP A 251 5.60 9.97 -6.37
N SER A 252 6.41 9.34 -5.53
CA SER A 252 6.76 7.91 -5.63
C SER A 252 6.99 7.28 -4.26
N THR A 253 6.97 5.94 -4.22
CA THR A 253 7.06 5.16 -2.97
C THR A 253 8.43 5.17 -2.30
N GLY A 254 9.48 5.60 -2.97
CA GLY A 254 10.83 5.77 -2.41
C GLY A 254 11.56 4.51 -1.93
N GLY A 255 10.86 3.40 -1.68
CA GLY A 255 11.41 2.15 -1.17
C GLY A 255 11.26 0.99 -2.15
N GLY A 256 12.22 0.05 -2.18
CA GLY A 256 12.19 -1.09 -3.07
C GLY A 256 12.06 -0.69 -4.55
N ARG A 257 11.15 -1.30 -5.27
CA ARG A 257 10.77 -0.83 -6.62
C ARG A 257 9.99 0.48 -6.50
N THR A 258 10.51 1.52 -7.09
CA THR A 258 9.87 2.84 -7.09
C THR A 258 8.60 2.83 -7.93
N LEU A 259 7.45 2.94 -7.28
CA LEU A 259 6.14 3.04 -7.92
C LEU A 259 5.68 4.50 -7.92
N LEU A 260 5.11 4.96 -9.05
CA LEU A 260 4.57 6.31 -9.18
C LEU A 260 3.22 6.41 -8.46
N MET A 261 3.08 7.41 -7.61
CA MET A 261 1.86 7.73 -6.86
C MET A 261 1.10 8.86 -7.58
N ASN A 262 0.40 8.52 -8.66
CA ASN A 262 -0.24 9.48 -9.58
C ASN A 262 -1.20 10.46 -8.90
N GLU A 263 -1.74 10.14 -7.73
CA GLU A 263 -2.69 10.97 -7.00
C GLU A 263 -2.02 11.82 -5.89
N ALA A 264 -0.71 11.68 -5.66
CA ALA A 264 0.01 12.34 -4.56
C ALA A 264 -0.06 13.87 -4.62
N TRP A 265 -0.02 14.45 -5.83
CA TRP A 265 -0.09 15.89 -6.06
C TRP A 265 -1.30 16.58 -5.40
N ARG A 266 -2.41 15.84 -5.18
CA ARG A 266 -3.60 16.38 -4.51
C ARG A 266 -3.32 16.75 -3.05
N TYR A 267 -2.52 15.92 -2.36
CA TYR A 267 -2.09 16.25 -0.99
C TYR A 267 -1.17 17.47 -0.99
N ARG A 268 -0.27 17.59 -1.96
CA ARG A 268 0.58 18.80 -2.12
C ARG A 268 -0.29 20.05 -2.27
N ASP A 269 -1.27 19.99 -3.16
CA ASP A 269 -2.16 21.13 -3.42
C ASP A 269 -3.01 21.47 -2.19
N TYR A 270 -3.55 20.45 -1.49
CA TYR A 270 -4.22 20.65 -0.21
C TYR A 270 -3.33 21.39 0.81
N VAL A 271 -2.05 21.04 0.91
CA VAL A 271 -1.11 21.72 1.81
C VAL A 271 -0.92 23.17 1.40
N ILE A 272 -0.69 23.44 0.11
CA ILE A 272 -0.52 24.79 -0.43
C ILE A 272 -1.77 25.64 -0.16
N ASP A 273 -2.94 25.12 -0.45
CA ASP A 273 -4.21 25.82 -0.25
C ASP A 273 -4.47 26.07 1.24
N SER A 274 -4.17 25.09 2.13
CA SER A 274 -4.28 25.27 3.59
C SER A 274 -3.47 26.46 4.12
N PHE A 275 -2.26 26.71 3.58
CA PHE A 275 -1.48 27.89 3.94
C PHE A 275 -2.06 29.18 3.35
N ASN A 276 -2.54 29.16 2.13
CA ASN A 276 -3.15 30.32 1.48
C ASN A 276 -4.46 30.75 2.12
N ASP A 277 -5.23 29.77 2.64
CA ASP A 277 -6.51 29.98 3.31
C ASP A 277 -6.35 30.27 4.80
N ASP A 278 -5.10 30.39 5.29
CA ASP A 278 -4.78 30.60 6.72
C ASP A 278 -5.49 29.61 7.63
N LYS A 279 -5.53 28.33 7.21
CA LYS A 279 -6.21 27.25 7.95
C LYS A 279 -5.66 27.14 9.38
N PRO A 280 -6.53 27.16 10.42
CA PRO A 280 -6.07 27.02 11.80
C PRO A 280 -5.21 25.76 12.00
N TYR A 281 -4.02 25.91 12.58
CA TYR A 281 -3.04 24.83 12.69
C TYR A 281 -3.59 23.59 13.42
N ASN A 282 -4.37 23.76 14.46
CA ASN A 282 -5.02 22.66 15.16
C ASN A 282 -6.01 21.88 14.26
N GLU A 283 -6.68 22.55 13.32
CA GLU A 283 -7.54 21.92 12.33
C GLU A 283 -6.71 21.18 11.27
N PHE A 284 -5.66 21.82 10.75
CA PHE A 284 -4.71 21.23 9.84
C PHE A 284 -4.10 19.92 10.41
N VAL A 285 -3.73 19.89 11.70
CA VAL A 285 -3.25 18.68 12.38
C VAL A 285 -4.32 17.58 12.42
N ARG A 286 -5.56 17.93 12.81
CA ARG A 286 -6.65 16.96 12.90
C ARG A 286 -6.97 16.34 11.57
N GLU A 287 -7.03 17.17 10.53
CA GLU A 287 -7.35 16.72 9.17
C GLU A 287 -6.32 15.73 8.64
N GLN A 288 -5.03 15.97 8.85
CA GLN A 288 -3.97 15.09 8.36
C GLN A 288 -3.94 13.72 9.05
N ILE A 289 -4.38 13.64 10.30
CA ILE A 289 -4.41 12.38 11.05
C ILE A 289 -5.75 11.66 10.86
N ALA A 290 -6.87 12.39 10.85
CA ALA A 290 -8.20 11.81 10.93
C ALA A 290 -9.27 12.57 10.13
N GLY A 291 -8.89 13.29 9.07
CA GLY A 291 -9.82 14.11 8.29
C GLY A 291 -11.03 13.33 7.75
N ASP A 292 -10.81 12.09 7.32
CA ASP A 292 -11.85 11.18 6.83
C ASP A 292 -12.85 10.71 7.91
N LEU A 293 -12.56 10.96 9.19
CA LEU A 293 -13.42 10.64 10.35
C LEU A 293 -14.11 11.87 10.92
N MET A 294 -13.82 13.07 10.39
CA MET A 294 -14.41 14.33 10.83
C MET A 294 -15.73 14.60 10.09
N THR A 295 -16.69 15.20 10.79
CA THR A 295 -17.96 15.65 10.16
C THR A 295 -17.70 16.89 9.31
N SER A 296 -18.13 16.85 8.05
CA SER A 296 -17.97 17.95 7.10
C SER A 296 -19.28 18.69 6.87
N SER A 297 -19.19 20.00 6.65
CA SER A 297 -20.34 20.88 6.38
C SER A 297 -20.68 20.94 4.89
N SER A 298 -19.74 20.60 4.02
CA SER A 298 -19.90 20.57 2.57
C SER A 298 -19.13 19.41 1.93
N SER A 299 -19.43 19.11 0.67
CA SER A 299 -18.70 18.13 -0.14
C SER A 299 -17.25 18.53 -0.39
N GLU A 300 -16.99 19.82 -0.54
CA GLU A 300 -15.65 20.39 -0.74
C GLU A 300 -14.79 20.14 0.51
N GLN A 301 -15.35 20.42 1.69
CA GLN A 301 -14.67 20.16 2.96
C GLN A 301 -14.45 18.65 3.18
N GLU A 302 -15.40 17.80 2.78
CA GLU A 302 -15.25 16.35 2.83
C GLU A 302 -14.10 15.89 1.91
N MET A 303 -14.01 16.45 0.70
CA MET A 303 -12.91 16.16 -0.23
C MET A 303 -11.56 16.57 0.34
N GLU A 304 -11.43 17.79 0.88
CA GLU A 304 -10.19 18.28 1.50
C GLU A 304 -9.75 17.38 2.66
N ARG A 305 -10.67 17.04 3.56
CA ARG A 305 -10.43 16.18 4.72
C ARG A 305 -10.05 14.76 4.34
N LEU A 306 -10.59 14.26 3.24
CA LEU A 306 -10.19 12.95 2.73
C LEU A 306 -8.77 12.99 2.14
N ILE A 307 -8.47 14.02 1.35
CA ILE A 307 -7.14 14.22 0.72
C ILE A 307 -6.06 14.43 1.78
N SER A 308 -6.36 15.17 2.86
CA SER A 308 -5.41 15.49 3.93
C SER A 308 -4.83 14.23 4.59
N THR A 309 -5.60 13.14 4.67
CA THR A 309 -5.14 11.86 5.25
C THR A 309 -4.05 11.16 4.42
N GLY A 310 -3.77 11.66 3.22
CA GLY A 310 -2.59 11.30 2.43
C GLY A 310 -1.27 11.45 3.20
N PHE A 311 -1.22 12.35 4.19
CA PHE A 311 -0.11 12.49 5.14
C PHE A 311 0.36 11.15 5.72
N LEU A 312 -0.57 10.25 6.04
CA LEU A 312 -0.25 8.94 6.62
C LEU A 312 0.29 7.94 5.60
N LEU A 313 0.02 8.13 4.28
CA LEU A 313 0.26 7.12 3.26
C LEU A 313 1.40 7.46 2.28
N LEU A 314 1.91 8.71 2.30
CA LEU A 314 2.92 9.19 1.36
C LEU A 314 4.37 8.93 1.81
N GLY A 315 4.58 8.10 2.83
CA GLY A 315 5.90 7.72 3.32
C GLY A 315 6.63 6.73 2.43
N PRO A 316 7.97 6.66 2.55
CA PRO A 316 8.78 5.68 1.83
C PRO A 316 8.41 4.25 2.27
N THR A 317 8.03 3.41 1.32
CA THR A 317 7.52 2.05 1.61
C THR A 317 7.99 1.07 0.55
N ASN A 318 8.50 -0.10 0.99
CA ASN A 318 8.81 -1.21 0.10
C ASN A 318 7.58 -2.11 -0.11
N TYR A 319 6.73 -1.76 -1.06
CA TYR A 319 5.48 -2.50 -1.34
C TYR A 319 5.71 -3.91 -1.93
N GLU A 320 6.94 -4.27 -2.31
CA GLU A 320 7.29 -5.62 -2.79
C GLU A 320 7.58 -6.61 -1.67
N LEU A 321 7.70 -6.14 -0.42
CA LEU A 321 7.98 -7.00 0.73
C LEU A 321 6.93 -8.12 0.83
N GLN A 322 7.40 -9.38 0.78
CA GLN A 322 6.52 -10.54 0.73
C GLN A 322 5.92 -10.88 2.10
N ASP A 323 6.67 -10.65 3.16
CA ASP A 323 6.13 -10.73 4.51
C ASP A 323 5.22 -9.53 4.79
N LYS A 324 3.91 -9.76 4.67
CA LYS A 324 2.90 -8.70 4.78
C LYS A 324 2.76 -8.19 6.22
N THR A 325 3.11 -9.01 7.21
CA THR A 325 3.09 -8.61 8.63
C THR A 325 4.22 -7.63 8.93
N ILE A 326 5.41 -7.88 8.39
CA ILE A 326 6.53 -6.93 8.48
C ILE A 326 6.18 -5.65 7.73
N LEU A 327 5.66 -5.75 6.51
CA LEU A 327 5.26 -4.59 5.70
C LEU A 327 4.26 -3.69 6.44
N GLU A 328 3.22 -4.26 7.04
CA GLU A 328 2.24 -3.49 7.83
C GLU A 328 2.90 -2.78 9.01
N MET A 329 3.75 -3.49 9.75
CA MET A 329 4.41 -2.91 10.92
C MET A 329 5.42 -1.82 10.53
N ASP A 330 6.10 -1.96 9.40
CA ASP A 330 7.02 -0.94 8.88
C ASP A 330 6.29 0.32 8.42
N ILE A 331 5.09 0.17 7.82
CA ILE A 331 4.21 1.30 7.50
C ILE A 331 3.75 2.00 8.79
N ILE A 332 3.33 1.26 9.80
CA ILE A 332 2.90 1.82 11.09
C ILE A 332 4.06 2.55 11.78
N ASP A 333 5.25 1.96 11.77
CA ASP A 333 6.47 2.54 12.35
C ASP A 333 6.82 3.87 11.69
N GLU A 334 6.77 3.91 10.36
CA GLU A 334 7.00 5.10 9.57
C GLU A 334 5.95 6.20 9.83
N GLN A 335 4.68 5.83 9.92
CA GLN A 335 3.59 6.75 10.28
C GLN A 335 3.78 7.33 11.69
N LEU A 336 4.13 6.50 12.67
CA LEU A 336 4.39 6.94 14.05
C LEU A 336 5.60 7.87 14.13
N ASP A 337 6.69 7.53 13.46
CA ASP A 337 7.90 8.35 13.45
C ASP A 337 7.61 9.73 12.82
N THR A 338 6.80 9.75 11.75
CA THR A 338 6.39 11.01 11.12
C THR A 338 5.45 11.82 12.02
N ILE A 339 4.43 11.22 12.62
CA ILE A 339 3.53 11.91 13.57
C ILE A 339 4.35 12.45 14.74
N GLY A 340 5.24 11.63 15.30
CA GLY A 340 6.11 12.01 16.41
C GLY A 340 6.98 13.22 16.07
N LYS A 341 7.71 13.16 14.95
CA LYS A 341 8.61 14.23 14.52
C LYS A 341 7.88 15.49 14.11
N SER A 342 6.78 15.36 13.34
CA SER A 342 6.07 16.52 12.78
C SER A 342 5.32 17.33 13.82
N PHE A 343 4.70 16.67 14.80
CA PHE A 343 3.81 17.33 15.74
C PHE A 343 4.35 17.42 17.17
N MET A 344 5.27 16.54 17.56
CA MET A 344 5.73 16.43 18.94
C MET A 344 7.25 16.53 19.11
N ALA A 345 8.02 16.57 18.00
CA ALA A 345 9.49 16.51 17.98
C ALA A 345 10.07 15.28 18.72
N LEU A 346 9.35 14.16 18.66
CA LEU A 346 9.73 12.89 19.28
C LEU A 346 10.13 11.86 18.21
N THR A 347 11.18 11.09 18.47
CA THR A 347 11.59 9.94 17.64
C THR A 347 11.00 8.67 18.25
N LEU A 348 9.81 8.27 17.80
CA LEU A 348 9.08 7.15 18.41
C LEU A 348 9.64 5.77 18.03
N GLY A 349 10.25 5.63 16.84
CA GLY A 349 10.71 4.36 16.29
C GLY A 349 11.68 3.58 17.18
N CYS A 350 12.51 4.26 18.03
CA CYS A 350 13.37 3.59 18.98
C CYS A 350 12.60 2.71 19.98
N ALA A 351 11.38 3.14 20.35
CA ALA A 351 10.56 2.45 21.33
C ALA A 351 9.86 1.18 20.78
N ARG A 352 10.01 0.89 19.49
CA ARG A 352 9.55 -0.36 18.86
C ARG A 352 10.21 -1.61 19.47
N CYS A 353 11.49 -1.52 19.86
CA CYS A 353 12.27 -2.67 20.29
C CYS A 353 12.53 -2.71 21.79
N HIS A 354 12.66 -1.55 22.41
CA HIS A 354 12.97 -1.33 23.84
C HIS A 354 12.51 0.05 24.26
N ASP A 355 12.38 0.35 25.54
CA ASP A 355 12.07 1.69 26.02
C ASP A 355 13.06 2.72 25.44
N HIS A 356 12.56 3.90 25.07
CA HIS A 356 13.37 4.91 24.41
C HIS A 356 14.57 5.30 25.28
N LYS A 357 15.76 5.42 24.66
CA LYS A 357 17.02 5.60 25.38
C LYS A 357 17.09 6.93 26.14
N PHE A 358 16.54 7.98 25.58
CA PHE A 358 16.68 9.36 26.08
C PHE A 358 15.36 9.92 26.56
N ASP A 359 14.29 9.75 25.80
CA ASP A 359 12.98 10.26 26.12
C ASP A 359 12.18 9.28 26.98
N PRO A 360 11.30 9.76 27.86
CA PRO A 360 10.49 8.89 28.71
C PRO A 360 9.31 8.27 27.97
N ILE A 361 9.61 7.51 26.93
CA ILE A 361 8.67 6.80 26.07
C ILE A 361 8.91 5.31 26.23
N SER A 362 7.93 4.60 26.72
CA SER A 362 8.01 3.15 26.89
C SER A 362 7.69 2.42 25.59
N THR A 363 8.14 1.17 25.49
CA THR A 363 7.68 0.24 24.43
C THR A 363 6.16 0.11 24.45
N GLN A 364 5.53 0.17 25.61
CA GLN A 364 4.07 0.14 25.75
C GLN A 364 3.40 1.37 25.11
N ASP A 365 3.96 2.57 25.29
CA ASP A 365 3.47 3.80 24.62
C ASP A 365 3.52 3.66 23.11
N TYR A 366 4.64 3.15 22.60
CA TYR A 366 4.80 2.91 21.16
C TYR A 366 3.72 1.96 20.61
N TYR A 367 3.52 0.80 21.26
CA TYR A 367 2.52 -0.16 20.79
C TYR A 367 1.10 0.29 21.08
N GLY A 368 0.88 1.12 22.09
CA GLY A 368 -0.41 1.78 22.30
C GLY A 368 -0.82 2.66 21.12
N LEU A 369 0.10 3.49 20.65
CA LEU A 369 -0.08 4.30 19.43
C LEU A 369 -0.14 3.44 18.15
N ALA A 370 0.74 2.44 18.03
CA ALA A 370 0.75 1.49 16.91
C ALA A 370 -0.59 0.74 16.80
N GLY A 371 -1.22 0.42 17.93
CA GLY A 371 -2.55 -0.18 17.97
C GLY A 371 -3.63 0.70 17.36
N ILE A 372 -3.52 2.02 17.46
CA ILE A 372 -4.42 2.96 16.78
C ILE A 372 -4.25 2.87 15.26
N LEU A 373 -3.01 2.95 14.77
CA LEU A 373 -2.71 2.96 13.33
C LEU A 373 -2.90 1.59 12.68
N LYS A 374 -2.69 0.48 13.40
CA LYS A 374 -3.01 -0.87 12.93
C LYS A 374 -4.47 -1.03 12.51
N ASN A 375 -5.37 -0.28 13.15
CA ASN A 375 -6.79 -0.28 12.83
C ASN A 375 -7.15 0.67 11.67
N THR A 376 -6.12 1.20 10.98
CA THR A 376 -6.25 2.08 9.82
C THR A 376 -5.75 1.37 8.58
N LYS A 377 -6.60 1.24 7.58
CA LYS A 377 -6.25 0.67 6.29
C LYS A 377 -5.42 1.66 5.48
N SER A 378 -4.12 1.44 5.46
CA SER A 378 -3.14 2.24 4.68
C SER A 378 -2.65 1.49 3.44
N VAL A 379 -2.73 0.17 3.42
CA VAL A 379 -2.19 -0.71 2.38
C VAL A 379 -3.26 -1.68 1.87
N VAL A 380 -3.13 -2.05 0.59
CA VAL A 380 -3.89 -3.12 -0.05
C VAL A 380 -2.90 -4.19 -0.46
N HIS A 381 -2.98 -5.34 0.19
CA HIS A 381 -2.06 -6.44 -0.05
C HIS A 381 -2.30 -7.15 -1.37
N SER A 382 -1.21 -7.42 -2.07
CA SER A 382 -1.13 -8.28 -3.25
C SER A 382 0.33 -8.77 -3.40
N ASN A 383 0.70 -9.41 -4.52
CA ASN A 383 2.10 -9.77 -4.78
C ASN A 383 3.01 -8.54 -4.68
N VAL A 384 2.68 -7.47 -5.40
CA VAL A 384 3.18 -6.11 -5.13
C VAL A 384 2.03 -5.35 -4.50
N SER A 385 2.14 -5.05 -3.19
CA SER A 385 1.12 -4.31 -2.45
C SER A 385 1.00 -2.87 -2.97
N THR A 386 -0.06 -2.18 -2.63
CA THR A 386 -0.30 -0.78 -3.02
C THR A 386 -0.90 -0.01 -1.85
N TRP A 387 -0.83 1.31 -1.91
CA TRP A 387 -1.50 2.19 -0.96
C TRP A 387 -3.02 2.16 -1.11
N ASN A 388 -3.72 2.48 -0.03
CA ASN A 388 -5.17 2.57 -0.05
C ASN A 388 -5.63 3.79 -0.87
N LYS A 389 -6.64 3.59 -1.72
CA LYS A 389 -7.29 4.65 -2.49
C LYS A 389 -8.76 4.75 -2.12
N ARG A 390 -9.27 5.96 -2.08
CA ARG A 390 -10.69 6.24 -1.87
C ARG A 390 -11.21 7.14 -2.97
N SER A 391 -12.50 7.00 -3.27
CA SER A 391 -13.17 7.89 -4.21
C SER A 391 -13.56 9.18 -3.51
N LEU A 392 -13.29 10.32 -4.13
CA LEU A 392 -13.88 11.59 -3.70
C LEU A 392 -15.40 11.57 -3.87
N PRO A 393 -16.16 12.25 -3.00
CA PRO A 393 -17.57 12.51 -3.23
C PRO A 393 -17.74 13.23 -4.59
N LEU A 394 -18.86 12.95 -5.25
CA LEU A 394 -19.24 13.68 -6.46
C LEU A 394 -19.89 15.01 -6.06
N SER A 395 -19.85 15.98 -6.96
CA SER A 395 -20.70 17.16 -6.83
C SER A 395 -22.18 16.74 -6.78
N LYS A 396 -23.06 17.52 -6.18
CA LYS A 396 -24.49 17.23 -6.14
C LYS A 396 -25.06 17.02 -7.55
N GLU A 397 -24.62 17.82 -8.51
CA GLU A 397 -25.03 17.68 -9.91
C GLU A 397 -24.54 16.36 -10.53
N ASP A 398 -23.29 15.98 -10.31
CA ASP A 398 -22.73 14.73 -10.81
C ASP A 398 -23.30 13.51 -10.07
N GLU A 399 -23.67 13.66 -8.80
CA GLU A 399 -24.35 12.60 -8.04
C GLU A 399 -25.74 12.31 -8.58
N GLU A 400 -26.51 13.37 -8.91
CA GLU A 400 -27.81 13.23 -9.59
C GLU A 400 -27.66 12.63 -10.99
N LYS A 401 -26.70 13.09 -11.78
CA LYS A 401 -26.38 12.50 -13.09
C LYS A 401 -26.02 11.02 -12.98
N SER A 402 -25.16 10.67 -12.03
CA SER A 402 -24.75 9.27 -11.78
C SER A 402 -25.94 8.42 -11.36
N LYS A 403 -26.81 8.93 -10.47
CA LYS A 403 -28.03 8.25 -10.03
C LYS A 403 -29.00 7.99 -11.19
N ASN A 404 -29.22 9.00 -12.04
CA ASN A 404 -30.07 8.87 -13.21
C ASN A 404 -29.52 7.86 -14.22
N ILE A 405 -28.21 7.88 -14.49
CA ILE A 405 -27.56 6.92 -15.38
C ILE A 405 -27.67 5.51 -14.82
N ARG A 406 -27.41 5.31 -13.53
CA ARG A 406 -27.55 3.99 -12.88
C ARG A 406 -28.97 3.45 -12.92
N ASN A 407 -29.97 4.29 -12.74
CA ASN A 407 -31.36 3.89 -12.88
C ASN A 407 -31.66 3.44 -14.30
N GLN A 408 -31.22 4.18 -15.32
CA GLN A 408 -31.37 3.79 -16.72
C GLN A 408 -30.66 2.45 -17.02
N ILE A 409 -29.45 2.26 -16.53
CA ILE A 409 -28.71 1.00 -16.67
C ILE A 409 -29.47 -0.16 -16.02
N LYS A 410 -30.02 0.04 -14.82
CA LYS A 410 -30.81 -0.97 -14.10
C LYS A 410 -32.07 -1.34 -14.89
N GLU A 411 -32.78 -0.38 -15.45
CA GLU A 411 -33.95 -0.62 -16.30
C GLU A 411 -33.59 -1.43 -17.55
N LEU A 412 -32.51 -1.06 -18.24
CA LEU A 412 -32.02 -1.81 -19.40
C LEU A 412 -31.57 -3.22 -19.03
N GLN A 413 -30.94 -3.39 -17.86
CA GLN A 413 -30.51 -4.70 -17.34
C GLN A 413 -31.72 -5.60 -17.05
N ASN A 414 -32.78 -5.06 -16.43
CA ASN A 414 -34.02 -5.77 -16.19
C ASN A 414 -34.64 -6.21 -17.53
N LYS A 415 -34.70 -5.31 -18.51
CA LYS A 415 -35.23 -5.64 -19.84
C LYS A 415 -34.42 -6.75 -20.53
N ILE A 416 -33.09 -6.75 -20.39
CA ILE A 416 -32.24 -7.84 -20.88
C ILE A 416 -32.56 -9.16 -20.18
N ASN A 417 -32.80 -9.13 -18.86
CA ASN A 417 -33.15 -10.34 -18.09
C ASN A 417 -34.48 -10.90 -18.52
N ASP A 418 -35.47 -10.06 -18.75
CA ASP A 418 -36.81 -10.45 -19.25
C ASP A 418 -36.72 -11.06 -20.65
N LEU A 419 -35.91 -10.44 -21.54
CA LEU A 419 -35.68 -10.97 -22.88
C LEU A 419 -34.94 -12.33 -22.85
N LYS A 420 -34.02 -12.53 -21.92
CA LYS A 420 -33.32 -13.81 -21.72
C LYS A 420 -34.28 -14.87 -21.16
N SER A 421 -35.18 -14.51 -20.23
CA SER A 421 -36.20 -15.42 -19.72
C SER A 421 -37.15 -15.87 -20.82
N ASN A 422 -37.63 -14.92 -21.64
CA ASN A 422 -38.48 -15.21 -22.78
C ASN A 422 -37.80 -16.14 -23.82
N LEU A 423 -36.49 -15.98 -23.99
CA LEU A 423 -35.68 -16.85 -24.84
C LEU A 423 -35.62 -18.29 -24.28
N THR A 424 -35.45 -18.42 -22.97
CA THR A 424 -35.36 -19.71 -22.27
C THR A 424 -36.71 -20.43 -22.29
N ASP A 425 -37.83 -19.72 -22.08
CA ASP A 425 -39.18 -20.25 -22.11
C ASP A 425 -39.60 -20.71 -23.50
N ALA A 426 -39.15 -20.01 -24.56
CA ALA A 426 -39.37 -20.41 -25.94
C ALA A 426 -38.62 -21.70 -26.30
N VAL A 427 -37.46 -21.94 -25.69
CA VAL A 427 -36.69 -23.19 -25.83
C VAL A 427 -37.30 -24.32 -25.01
N ALA A 428 -37.79 -24.03 -23.81
CA ALA A 428 -38.40 -25.06 -22.92
C ALA A 428 -39.72 -25.60 -23.43
N LYS A 429 -40.56 -24.77 -24.07
CA LYS A 429 -41.82 -25.21 -24.68
C LYS A 429 -41.63 -26.17 -25.87
N ASN A 430 -40.45 -26.26 -26.41
CA ASN A 430 -40.08 -27.18 -27.54
C ASN A 430 -39.56 -28.56 -27.06
N LYS A 431 -39.41 -28.78 -25.74
CA LYS A 431 -38.83 -30.00 -25.14
C LYS A 431 -39.77 -31.23 -25.09
N ASN A 432 -41.04 -31.14 -25.51
CA ASN A 432 -42.00 -32.24 -25.42
C ASN A 432 -42.30 -32.88 -26.79
N SER A 433 -41.31 -33.59 -27.43
CA SER A 433 -41.66 -34.53 -28.47
C SER A 433 -40.86 -35.83 -28.29
N LYS A 434 -41.46 -36.80 -27.66
CA LYS A 434 -41.00 -38.22 -27.60
C LYS A 434 -41.08 -38.97 -28.91
N ASN A 435 -41.44 -38.33 -30.03
CA ASN A 435 -41.50 -38.96 -31.39
C ASN A 435 -40.62 -38.20 -32.37
N LEU A 436 -39.35 -38.55 -32.38
CA LEU A 436 -38.43 -38.11 -33.44
C LEU A 436 -38.84 -38.81 -34.78
N LYS A 437 -39.14 -38.01 -35.81
CA LYS A 437 -39.45 -38.52 -37.16
C LYS A 437 -38.21 -38.94 -37.95
N GLY A 438 -38.36 -39.79 -38.92
CA GLY A 438 -37.24 -40.23 -39.77
C GLY A 438 -36.44 -41.40 -39.20
N ILE A 439 -35.27 -41.62 -39.73
CA ILE A 439 -34.37 -42.67 -39.29
C ILE A 439 -33.40 -42.04 -38.29
N ILE A 440 -33.39 -42.55 -37.06
CA ILE A 440 -32.42 -42.14 -36.03
C ILE A 440 -31.37 -43.25 -35.90
N ILE A 441 -30.11 -42.86 -35.96
CA ILE A 441 -28.96 -43.77 -35.80
C ILE A 441 -28.20 -43.23 -34.58
N ASP A 442 -28.35 -43.89 -33.45
CA ASP A 442 -27.65 -43.52 -32.20
C ASP A 442 -26.35 -44.30 -32.07
N THR A 443 -25.49 -43.86 -31.14
CA THR A 443 -24.12 -44.36 -30.90
C THR A 443 -24.01 -45.90 -30.74
N PRO A 444 -25.00 -46.61 -30.12
CA PRO A 444 -24.96 -48.09 -30.06
C PRO A 444 -24.96 -48.78 -31.44
N HIS A 445 -25.46 -48.12 -32.49
CA HIS A 445 -25.56 -48.64 -33.83
C HIS A 445 -24.44 -48.13 -34.75
N ALA A 446 -23.47 -47.40 -34.21
CA ALA A 446 -22.32 -46.87 -34.92
C ALA A 446 -21.07 -47.72 -34.74
N SER A 447 -20.16 -47.66 -35.67
CA SER A 447 -18.82 -48.24 -35.57
C SER A 447 -17.86 -47.21 -34.95
N ILE A 448 -17.23 -47.57 -33.82
CA ILE A 448 -16.39 -46.68 -33.06
C ILE A 448 -14.93 -47.04 -33.23
N LYS A 449 -14.11 -46.10 -33.68
CA LYS A 449 -12.65 -46.20 -33.75
C LYS A 449 -12.03 -45.33 -32.67
N GLY A 450 -11.12 -45.90 -31.85
CA GLY A 450 -10.48 -45.25 -30.75
C GLY A 450 -11.34 -45.27 -29.47
N GLN A 451 -10.79 -44.72 -28.38
CA GLN A 451 -11.44 -44.73 -27.06
C GLN A 451 -12.27 -43.47 -26.84
N TRP A 452 -13.59 -43.61 -26.80
CA TRP A 452 -14.55 -42.51 -26.50
C TRP A 452 -15.17 -42.72 -25.11
N ILE A 453 -15.43 -41.65 -24.41
CA ILE A 453 -15.97 -41.66 -23.07
C ILE A 453 -17.48 -41.39 -23.13
N LYS A 454 -18.27 -42.27 -22.50
CA LYS A 454 -19.73 -42.10 -22.33
C LYS A 454 -20.01 -41.05 -21.23
N SER A 455 -20.96 -40.16 -21.51
CA SER A 455 -21.35 -39.12 -20.53
C SER A 455 -22.85 -38.81 -20.62
N THR A 456 -23.41 -38.40 -19.47
CA THR A 456 -24.76 -37.88 -19.31
C THR A 456 -24.78 -36.53 -18.63
N SER A 457 -23.61 -35.90 -18.40
CA SER A 457 -23.41 -34.70 -17.58
C SER A 457 -24.02 -33.44 -18.20
N VAL A 458 -24.28 -33.40 -19.49
CA VAL A 458 -24.91 -32.26 -20.18
C VAL A 458 -26.18 -32.72 -20.87
N ASN A 459 -27.31 -32.10 -20.54
CA ASN A 459 -28.60 -32.39 -21.15
C ASN A 459 -28.67 -31.98 -22.62
N GLY A 460 -29.53 -32.65 -23.40
CA GLY A 460 -29.79 -32.34 -24.84
C GLY A 460 -29.31 -33.41 -25.81
N PHE A 461 -28.90 -34.58 -25.32
CA PHE A 461 -28.56 -35.76 -26.11
C PHE A 461 -29.79 -36.59 -26.44
N VAL A 462 -29.68 -37.46 -27.40
CA VAL A 462 -30.66 -38.44 -27.84
C VAL A 462 -30.43 -39.75 -27.09
N ASP A 463 -31.53 -40.38 -26.65
CA ASP A 463 -31.53 -41.66 -25.94
C ASP A 463 -30.79 -41.66 -24.58
N ALA A 464 -29.79 -42.53 -24.38
CA ALA A 464 -29.23 -42.86 -23.09
C ALA A 464 -28.01 -42.05 -22.68
N ASN A 465 -27.18 -41.67 -23.63
CA ASN A 465 -25.90 -40.95 -23.38
C ASN A 465 -25.33 -40.40 -24.66
N TYR A 466 -24.35 -39.48 -24.53
CA TYR A 466 -23.49 -39.05 -25.65
C TYR A 466 -22.05 -39.50 -25.40
N LEU A 467 -21.23 -39.46 -26.48
CA LEU A 467 -19.79 -39.79 -26.45
C LEU A 467 -18.96 -38.51 -26.58
N HIS A 468 -17.78 -38.50 -25.94
CA HIS A 468 -16.79 -37.46 -26.14
C HIS A 468 -15.36 -38.03 -26.22
N ASP A 469 -14.47 -37.35 -26.94
CA ASP A 469 -13.09 -37.77 -27.20
C ASP A 469 -12.10 -37.44 -26.08
N ASP A 470 -12.53 -36.74 -25.01
CA ASP A 470 -11.72 -36.26 -23.89
C ASP A 470 -10.55 -35.36 -24.30
N SER A 471 -10.62 -34.76 -25.48
CA SER A 471 -9.51 -34.00 -26.12
C SER A 471 -8.20 -34.78 -26.28
N LYS A 472 -8.26 -36.13 -26.26
CA LYS A 472 -7.10 -37.02 -26.37
C LYS A 472 -7.04 -37.72 -27.74
N ASP A 473 -5.85 -38.18 -28.14
CA ASP A 473 -5.58 -38.94 -29.34
C ASP A 473 -6.16 -38.25 -30.59
N LYS A 474 -5.86 -36.98 -30.77
CA LYS A 474 -6.36 -36.18 -31.90
C LYS A 474 -5.95 -36.78 -33.25
N GLY A 475 -6.90 -36.84 -34.17
CA GLY A 475 -6.73 -37.46 -35.46
C GLY A 475 -6.85 -39.01 -35.49
N GLN A 476 -7.00 -39.65 -34.30
CA GLN A 476 -7.01 -41.11 -34.23
C GLN A 476 -8.40 -41.70 -33.92
N LYS A 477 -9.38 -40.82 -33.53
CA LYS A 477 -10.70 -41.24 -33.09
C LYS A 477 -11.78 -40.83 -34.11
N SER A 478 -12.69 -41.76 -34.42
CA SER A 478 -13.86 -41.49 -35.27
C SER A 478 -15.03 -42.40 -34.91
N ILE A 479 -16.22 -41.92 -35.23
CA ILE A 479 -17.47 -42.69 -35.11
C ILE A 479 -18.17 -42.69 -36.48
N THR A 480 -18.48 -43.87 -37.01
CA THR A 480 -19.14 -44.06 -38.30
C THR A 480 -20.56 -44.52 -38.06
N TYR A 481 -21.52 -43.75 -38.52
CA TYR A 481 -22.95 -44.04 -38.46
C TYR A 481 -23.41 -44.58 -39.83
N PRO A 482 -23.67 -45.90 -39.98
CA PRO A 482 -24.12 -46.47 -41.23
C PRO A 482 -25.56 -46.05 -41.53
N ILE A 483 -25.81 -45.52 -42.72
CA ILE A 483 -27.13 -45.11 -43.15
C ILE A 483 -27.74 -46.21 -44.02
N LYS A 484 -28.89 -46.75 -43.56
CA LYS A 484 -29.70 -47.68 -44.34
C LYS A 484 -30.93 -46.97 -44.90
N ILE A 485 -30.91 -46.68 -46.17
CA ILE A 485 -31.99 -45.97 -46.87
C ILE A 485 -33.04 -46.97 -47.37
N PRO A 486 -34.31 -46.84 -46.96
CA PRO A 486 -35.37 -47.78 -47.36
C PRO A 486 -35.95 -47.52 -48.75
N LYS A 487 -35.69 -46.37 -49.35
CA LYS A 487 -36.13 -45.99 -50.68
C LYS A 487 -35.23 -44.88 -51.22
N SER A 488 -34.74 -45.02 -52.48
CA SER A 488 -33.93 -43.97 -53.10
C SER A 488 -34.61 -42.62 -53.11
N GLY A 489 -33.86 -41.55 -52.83
CA GLY A 489 -34.38 -40.19 -52.83
C GLY A 489 -33.49 -39.17 -52.14
N LYS A 490 -33.97 -37.95 -52.02
CA LYS A 490 -33.27 -36.86 -51.36
C LYS A 490 -33.66 -36.81 -49.89
N TYR A 491 -32.64 -36.84 -49.02
CA TYR A 491 -32.78 -36.84 -47.57
C TYR A 491 -31.95 -35.71 -46.92
N GLU A 492 -32.52 -35.07 -45.90
CA GLU A 492 -31.77 -34.20 -45.02
C GLU A 492 -31.08 -35.02 -43.94
N VAL A 493 -29.77 -34.76 -43.77
CA VAL A 493 -28.93 -35.36 -42.73
C VAL A 493 -28.77 -34.37 -41.61
N ARG A 494 -29.06 -34.75 -40.36
CA ARG A 494 -28.88 -33.94 -39.18
C ARG A 494 -28.01 -34.64 -38.14
N ALA A 495 -27.22 -33.90 -37.40
CA ALA A 495 -26.40 -34.42 -36.30
C ALA A 495 -26.90 -33.84 -34.94
N SER A 496 -26.82 -34.68 -33.91
CA SER A 496 -27.06 -34.30 -32.52
C SER A 496 -25.73 -34.18 -31.74
N TYR A 497 -25.66 -33.23 -30.85
CA TYR A 497 -24.55 -33.05 -29.91
C TYR A 497 -24.97 -32.19 -28.72
N THR A 498 -24.21 -32.28 -27.60
CA THR A 498 -24.38 -31.40 -26.42
C THR A 498 -23.41 -30.24 -26.50
N SER A 499 -23.89 -29.00 -26.50
CA SER A 499 -23.07 -27.80 -26.59
C SER A 499 -22.39 -27.43 -25.24
N GLY A 500 -21.25 -26.70 -25.33
CA GLY A 500 -20.54 -26.19 -24.17
C GLY A 500 -19.28 -25.40 -24.55
N THR A 501 -18.82 -24.52 -23.68
CA THR A 501 -17.68 -23.60 -23.96
C THR A 501 -16.33 -24.31 -24.20
N ASN A 502 -16.21 -25.55 -23.75
CA ASN A 502 -15.03 -26.39 -23.92
C ASN A 502 -15.12 -27.32 -25.13
N ARG A 503 -16.13 -27.14 -26.01
CA ARG A 503 -16.33 -27.98 -27.22
C ARG A 503 -15.54 -27.42 -28.38
N GLU A 504 -15.34 -28.31 -29.40
CA GLU A 504 -14.64 -27.95 -30.64
C GLU A 504 -15.49 -26.98 -31.50
N THR A 505 -14.84 -26.00 -32.10
CA THR A 505 -15.47 -25.00 -32.96
C THR A 505 -15.59 -25.41 -34.41
N LYS A 506 -14.84 -26.45 -34.83
CA LYS A 506 -14.78 -26.96 -36.21
C LYS A 506 -14.78 -28.48 -36.24
N THR A 507 -15.76 -29.11 -35.57
CA THR A 507 -15.89 -30.57 -35.58
C THR A 507 -16.20 -31.06 -36.96
N PRO A 508 -15.39 -31.95 -37.59
CA PRO A 508 -15.59 -32.44 -38.93
C PRO A 508 -16.61 -33.58 -38.96
N TYR A 509 -17.62 -33.42 -39.83
CA TYR A 509 -18.57 -34.45 -40.23
C TYR A 509 -18.34 -34.75 -41.71
N LEU A 510 -18.11 -36.01 -42.06
CA LEU A 510 -17.97 -36.48 -43.45
C LEU A 510 -19.22 -37.30 -43.78
N ILE A 511 -19.95 -36.91 -44.81
CA ILE A 511 -21.18 -37.55 -45.28
C ILE A 511 -20.90 -38.22 -46.60
N LYS A 512 -21.03 -39.56 -46.69
CA LYS A 512 -20.93 -40.32 -47.94
C LYS A 512 -22.34 -40.49 -48.51
N HIS A 513 -22.54 -40.02 -49.73
CA HIS A 513 -23.79 -40.03 -50.49
C HIS A 513 -23.55 -40.44 -51.94
N ASP A 514 -24.61 -40.50 -52.75
CA ASP A 514 -24.48 -41.03 -54.14
C ASP A 514 -23.56 -40.22 -55.05
N GLU A 515 -23.41 -38.91 -54.80
CA GLU A 515 -22.57 -37.98 -55.55
C GLU A 515 -21.12 -37.89 -55.02
N GLY A 516 -20.77 -38.68 -53.98
CA GLY A 516 -19.44 -38.71 -53.42
C GLY A 516 -19.42 -38.43 -51.90
N GLU A 517 -18.46 -37.64 -51.42
CA GLU A 517 -18.31 -37.31 -50.00
C GLU A 517 -18.38 -35.79 -49.79
N SER A 518 -19.14 -35.36 -48.77
CA SER A 518 -19.26 -33.99 -48.37
C SER A 518 -18.75 -33.79 -46.93
N LYS A 519 -17.86 -32.81 -46.73
CA LYS A 519 -17.33 -32.46 -45.41
C LYS A 519 -18.01 -31.20 -44.86
N VAL A 520 -18.58 -31.31 -43.64
CA VAL A 520 -19.22 -30.20 -42.96
C VAL A 520 -18.52 -29.97 -41.62
N LEU A 521 -18.23 -28.71 -41.28
CA LEU A 521 -17.60 -28.32 -40.03
C LEU A 521 -18.63 -27.70 -39.12
N ILE A 522 -18.79 -28.22 -37.91
CA ILE A 522 -19.79 -27.78 -36.92
C ILE A 522 -19.13 -27.19 -35.71
N ASN A 523 -19.61 -25.99 -35.27
CA ASN A 523 -19.22 -25.39 -34.01
C ASN A 523 -20.10 -25.96 -32.88
N GLN A 524 -19.53 -26.86 -32.10
CA GLN A 524 -20.23 -27.51 -31.00
C GLN A 524 -20.28 -26.65 -29.70
N GLN A 525 -19.72 -25.45 -29.70
CA GLN A 525 -19.93 -24.48 -28.59
C GLN A 525 -21.32 -23.84 -28.65
N ILE A 526 -21.94 -23.83 -29.83
CA ILE A 526 -23.27 -23.26 -30.06
C ILE A 526 -24.31 -24.39 -29.93
N ALA A 527 -25.40 -24.10 -29.20
CA ALA A 527 -26.47 -25.09 -29.08
C ALA A 527 -27.09 -25.45 -30.43
N PRO A 528 -27.42 -26.76 -30.67
CA PRO A 528 -28.03 -27.17 -31.92
C PRO A 528 -29.35 -26.42 -32.15
N PRO A 529 -29.56 -25.84 -33.36
CA PRO A 529 -30.70 -24.95 -33.60
C PRO A 529 -32.05 -25.69 -33.73
N ILE A 530 -32.05 -26.91 -34.13
CA ILE A 530 -33.30 -27.69 -34.35
C ILE A 530 -33.72 -28.38 -33.06
N ASN A 531 -34.73 -27.84 -32.39
CA ASN A 531 -35.27 -28.34 -31.13
C ASN A 531 -34.23 -28.41 -29.97
N GLY A 532 -33.14 -27.68 -30.04
CA GLY A 532 -32.03 -27.76 -29.10
C GLY A 532 -31.24 -29.09 -29.13
N THR A 533 -31.48 -29.93 -30.11
CA THR A 533 -30.94 -31.29 -30.21
C THR A 533 -30.17 -31.52 -31.53
N PHE A 534 -30.67 -31.02 -32.66
CA PHE A 534 -30.13 -31.30 -33.97
C PHE A 534 -29.61 -30.05 -34.71
N ILE A 535 -28.63 -30.27 -35.57
CA ILE A 535 -28.17 -29.33 -36.61
C ILE A 535 -28.22 -30.00 -37.97
N SER A 536 -28.63 -29.29 -39.03
CA SER A 536 -28.61 -29.80 -40.38
C SER A 536 -27.16 -29.84 -40.92
N LEU A 537 -26.77 -30.98 -41.47
CA LEU A 537 -25.52 -31.17 -42.18
C LEU A 537 -25.68 -30.99 -43.69
N GLY A 538 -26.91 -30.86 -44.21
CA GLY A 538 -27.25 -30.72 -45.61
C GLY A 538 -28.26 -31.74 -46.09
N SER A 539 -28.65 -31.64 -47.37
CA SER A 539 -29.56 -32.56 -48.05
C SER A 539 -28.84 -33.22 -49.23
N TYR A 540 -28.84 -34.55 -49.26
CA TYR A 540 -28.09 -35.38 -50.18
C TYR A 540 -28.98 -36.42 -50.82
N ASN A 541 -28.60 -36.92 -52.02
CA ASN A 541 -29.22 -38.04 -52.69
C ASN A 541 -28.64 -39.37 -52.20
N PHE A 542 -29.50 -40.30 -51.87
CA PHE A 542 -29.14 -41.63 -51.43
C PHE A 542 -29.94 -42.67 -52.21
N SER A 543 -29.27 -43.71 -52.68
CA SER A 543 -29.90 -44.86 -53.29
C SER A 543 -30.20 -45.96 -52.29
N GLU A 544 -31.29 -46.69 -52.49
CA GLU A 544 -31.65 -47.85 -51.67
C GLU A 544 -30.52 -48.87 -51.67
N GLY A 545 -30.12 -49.34 -50.46
CA GLY A 545 -29.02 -50.33 -50.33
C GLY A 545 -27.61 -49.75 -50.53
N SER A 546 -27.46 -48.43 -50.72
CA SER A 546 -26.14 -47.78 -50.82
C SER A 546 -25.35 -47.94 -49.54
N ASN A 547 -24.01 -47.92 -49.62
CA ASN A 547 -23.06 -47.95 -48.54
C ASN A 547 -22.86 -46.51 -47.96
N ALA A 548 -23.98 -45.83 -47.65
CA ALA A 548 -23.99 -44.47 -47.13
C ALA A 548 -23.66 -44.45 -45.63
N HIS A 549 -22.97 -43.41 -45.19
CA HIS A 549 -22.63 -43.23 -43.76
C HIS A 549 -22.26 -41.80 -43.45
N VAL A 550 -22.31 -41.45 -42.16
CA VAL A 550 -21.75 -40.21 -41.61
C VAL A 550 -20.60 -40.56 -40.68
N ILE A 551 -19.45 -39.90 -40.85
CA ILE A 551 -18.30 -40.05 -39.96
C ILE A 551 -18.12 -38.75 -39.19
N ILE A 552 -18.04 -38.85 -37.88
CA ILE A 552 -17.55 -37.80 -36.99
C ILE A 552 -16.14 -38.18 -36.61
N SER A 553 -15.19 -37.22 -36.72
CA SER A 553 -13.79 -37.47 -36.30
C SER A 553 -13.27 -36.35 -35.42
N ASN A 554 -12.18 -36.64 -34.68
CA ASN A 554 -11.43 -35.62 -33.93
C ASN A 554 -10.17 -35.17 -34.69
N GLU A 555 -10.13 -35.36 -36.00
CA GLU A 555 -9.06 -34.92 -36.86
C GLU A 555 -9.04 -33.40 -37.00
N ASN A 556 -7.84 -32.80 -36.90
CA ASN A 556 -7.64 -31.34 -36.95
C ASN A 556 -8.49 -30.55 -35.92
N THR A 557 -8.73 -31.16 -34.77
CA THR A 557 -9.46 -30.53 -33.64
C THR A 557 -8.54 -30.29 -32.44
N SER A 558 -8.84 -29.26 -31.63
CA SER A 558 -8.04 -28.89 -30.46
C SER A 558 -8.81 -29.00 -29.14
N ALA A 559 -10.14 -28.96 -29.21
CA ALA A 559 -11.04 -29.03 -28.05
C ALA A 559 -11.85 -30.32 -28.05
N VAL A 560 -12.77 -30.48 -27.10
CA VAL A 560 -13.58 -31.69 -26.93
C VAL A 560 -14.56 -31.85 -28.08
N VAL A 561 -14.53 -33.01 -28.77
CA VAL A 561 -15.48 -33.40 -29.78
C VAL A 561 -16.59 -34.25 -29.16
N ILE A 562 -17.84 -33.90 -29.48
CA ILE A 562 -19.05 -34.60 -29.03
C ILE A 562 -19.63 -35.38 -30.21
N ALA A 563 -20.02 -36.63 -29.98
CA ALA A 563 -20.81 -37.46 -30.87
C ALA A 563 -22.03 -38.01 -30.12
N ASP A 564 -23.18 -37.91 -30.75
CA ASP A 564 -24.43 -38.38 -30.16
C ASP A 564 -25.20 -39.21 -31.21
N SER A 565 -26.13 -38.67 -31.97
CA SER A 565 -26.93 -39.38 -32.95
C SER A 565 -26.97 -38.66 -34.31
N ILE A 566 -27.36 -39.41 -35.36
CA ILE A 566 -27.66 -38.90 -36.70
C ILE A 566 -29.10 -39.13 -37.01
N GLN A 567 -29.80 -38.11 -37.53
CA GLN A 567 -31.18 -38.14 -37.99
C GLN A 567 -31.22 -37.99 -39.52
N ILE A 568 -31.97 -38.87 -40.19
CA ILE A 568 -32.15 -38.86 -41.65
C ILE A 568 -33.63 -38.64 -41.95
N LEU A 569 -33.97 -37.59 -42.70
CA LEU A 569 -35.36 -37.21 -43.00
C LEU A 569 -35.57 -37.13 -44.51
N ASN A 570 -36.61 -37.85 -45.03
CA ASN A 570 -37.03 -37.69 -46.42
C ASN A 570 -37.73 -36.33 -46.62
N GLN A 571 -37.60 -35.72 -47.79
CA GLN A 571 -38.21 -34.42 -48.10
C GLN A 571 -39.72 -34.40 -47.91
N THR A 572 -40.45 -35.52 -48.07
CA THR A 572 -41.88 -35.65 -47.82
C THR A 572 -42.21 -35.66 -46.31
N GLN A 573 -41.22 -35.87 -45.45
CA GLN A 573 -41.37 -35.87 -44.00
C GLN A 573 -41.03 -34.48 -43.34
N LEU A 574 -40.53 -33.56 -44.14
CA LEU A 574 -40.31 -32.14 -43.80
C LEU A 574 -41.71 -31.47 -43.81
N ASN A 575 -42.42 -31.47 -42.71
CA ASN A 575 -43.78 -30.93 -42.56
C ASN A 575 -43.81 -29.43 -42.27
N PRO A 576 -45.00 -28.76 -42.29
CA PRO A 576 -45.26 -27.35 -41.96
C PRO A 576 -44.75 -26.89 -40.59
N THR A 577 -44.32 -27.81 -39.75
CA THR A 577 -43.64 -27.54 -38.47
C THR A 577 -42.34 -26.73 -38.70
N ASP A 578 -41.68 -26.88 -39.83
CA ASP A 578 -40.43 -26.16 -40.17
C ASP A 578 -40.67 -24.66 -40.41
N SER A 579 -41.89 -24.27 -40.88
CA SER A 579 -42.25 -22.85 -40.98
C SER A 579 -42.49 -22.20 -39.60
N LYS A 580 -42.92 -22.97 -38.59
CA LYS A 580 -42.99 -22.50 -37.19
C LYS A 580 -41.63 -22.41 -36.54
N ILE A 581 -40.74 -23.36 -36.83
CA ILE A 581 -39.34 -23.36 -36.35
C ILE A 581 -38.58 -22.17 -36.94
N ALA A 582 -38.66 -21.95 -38.26
CA ALA A 582 -38.04 -20.77 -38.91
C ALA A 582 -38.58 -19.44 -38.35
N LYS A 583 -39.85 -19.35 -37.96
CA LYS A 583 -40.41 -18.17 -37.27
C LYS A 583 -39.87 -18.02 -35.86
N ILE A 584 -39.66 -19.12 -35.14
CA ILE A 584 -39.06 -19.12 -33.78
C ILE A 584 -37.58 -18.68 -33.85
N GLU A 585 -36.84 -19.24 -34.79
CA GLU A 585 -35.41 -18.90 -35.02
C GLU A 585 -35.25 -17.43 -35.42
N LYS A 586 -36.10 -16.89 -36.28
CA LYS A 586 -36.11 -15.47 -36.62
C LYS A 586 -36.37 -14.60 -35.38
N LYS A 587 -37.36 -14.97 -34.57
CA LYS A 587 -37.68 -14.28 -33.34
C LYS A 587 -36.56 -14.35 -32.31
N GLN A 588 -35.87 -15.50 -32.22
CA GLN A 588 -34.67 -15.65 -31.38
C GLN A 588 -33.49 -14.76 -31.86
N ALA A 589 -33.28 -14.67 -33.17
CA ALA A 589 -32.28 -13.78 -33.75
C ALA A 589 -32.58 -12.31 -33.50
N GLU A 590 -33.85 -11.91 -33.60
CA GLU A 590 -34.33 -10.55 -33.27
C GLU A 590 -34.13 -10.23 -31.78
N ILE A 591 -34.47 -11.15 -30.86
CA ILE A 591 -34.20 -10.98 -29.41
C ILE A 591 -32.71 -10.86 -29.12
N LYS A 592 -31.86 -11.71 -29.71
CA LYS A 592 -30.39 -11.63 -29.54
C LYS A 592 -29.84 -10.28 -30.04
N LYS A 593 -30.33 -9.78 -31.17
CA LYS A 593 -29.97 -8.46 -31.70
C LYS A 593 -30.41 -7.32 -30.79
N GLU A 594 -31.62 -7.42 -30.20
CA GLU A 594 -32.11 -6.46 -29.23
C GLU A 594 -31.27 -6.47 -27.96
N ILE A 595 -30.93 -7.63 -27.39
CA ILE A 595 -30.01 -7.78 -26.24
C ILE A 595 -28.67 -7.12 -26.53
N SER A 596 -28.07 -7.37 -27.70
CA SER A 596 -26.80 -6.77 -28.11
C SER A 596 -26.90 -5.25 -28.20
N SER A 597 -27.99 -4.72 -28.74
CA SER A 597 -28.25 -3.28 -28.82
C SER A 597 -28.40 -2.65 -27.42
N LEU A 598 -29.13 -3.31 -26.52
CA LEU A 598 -29.28 -2.83 -25.13
C LEU A 598 -27.95 -2.87 -24.37
N GLN A 599 -27.14 -3.92 -24.57
CA GLN A 599 -25.79 -3.99 -24.00
C GLN A 599 -24.87 -2.87 -24.49
N SER A 600 -24.97 -2.51 -25.77
CA SER A 600 -24.24 -1.38 -26.34
C SER A 600 -24.69 -0.06 -25.72
N LYS A 601 -25.99 0.15 -25.52
CA LYS A 601 -26.50 1.34 -24.81
C LYS A 601 -26.03 1.41 -23.35
N ILE A 602 -25.98 0.29 -22.64
CA ILE A 602 -25.41 0.24 -21.29
C ILE A 602 -23.95 0.68 -21.31
N LYS A 603 -23.13 0.21 -22.25
CA LYS A 603 -21.74 0.61 -22.38
C LYS A 603 -21.58 2.11 -22.67
N GLU A 604 -22.46 2.68 -23.45
CA GLU A 604 -22.47 4.13 -23.71
C GLU A 604 -22.84 4.95 -22.47
N LEU A 605 -23.85 4.50 -21.72
CA LEU A 605 -24.26 5.12 -20.46
C LEU A 605 -23.14 5.03 -19.42
N GLN A 606 -22.46 3.89 -19.31
CA GLN A 606 -21.31 3.70 -18.42
C GLN A 606 -20.15 4.66 -18.77
N LYS A 607 -19.93 4.98 -20.04
CA LYS A 607 -18.94 5.97 -20.46
C LYS A 607 -19.33 7.41 -20.09
N LYS A 608 -20.62 7.69 -19.99
CA LYS A 608 -21.18 9.02 -19.63
C LYS A 608 -21.29 9.18 -18.11
N GLU A 609 -21.20 8.11 -17.33
CA GLU A 609 -21.26 8.21 -15.87
C GLU A 609 -20.06 9.02 -15.37
N PRO A 610 -20.29 10.03 -14.49
CA PRO A 610 -19.22 10.82 -13.89
C PRO A 610 -18.20 9.92 -13.22
N LYS A 611 -16.93 10.04 -13.59
CA LYS A 611 -15.86 9.22 -13.02
C LYS A 611 -15.51 9.73 -11.63
N LYS A 612 -15.61 8.85 -10.64
CA LYS A 612 -15.12 9.17 -9.32
C LYS A 612 -13.61 9.32 -9.33
N ILE A 613 -13.17 10.51 -8.90
CA ILE A 613 -11.75 10.81 -8.75
C ILE A 613 -11.20 9.98 -7.59
N GLN A 614 -10.08 9.30 -7.79
CA GLN A 614 -9.39 8.55 -6.76
C GLN A 614 -8.37 9.44 -6.05
N VAL A 615 -8.24 9.25 -4.74
CA VAL A 615 -7.22 9.90 -3.91
C VAL A 615 -6.55 8.88 -3.02
N ILE A 616 -5.30 9.17 -2.62
CA ILE A 616 -4.59 8.43 -1.60
C ILE A 616 -5.16 8.88 -0.26
N ALA A 617 -5.80 7.98 0.46
CA ALA A 617 -6.44 8.33 1.72
C ALA A 617 -6.53 7.15 2.68
N ALA A 618 -6.48 7.45 3.97
CA ALA A 618 -6.69 6.50 5.03
C ALA A 618 -8.17 6.08 5.14
N GLN A 619 -8.40 4.93 5.76
CA GLN A 619 -9.71 4.41 6.07
C GLN A 619 -9.63 3.51 7.30
N ASP A 620 -10.56 3.63 8.24
CA ASP A 620 -10.60 2.70 9.36
C ASP A 620 -11.07 1.30 8.93
N HIS A 621 -10.54 0.27 9.57
CA HIS A 621 -11.10 -1.08 9.48
C HIS A 621 -12.47 -1.11 10.15
N LYS A 622 -13.34 -2.03 9.72
CA LYS A 622 -14.69 -2.19 10.28
C LYS A 622 -14.66 -2.59 11.76
N ASP A 623 -13.73 -3.45 12.10
CA ASP A 623 -13.50 -3.93 13.46
C ASP A 623 -12.09 -3.53 13.88
N SER A 624 -11.97 -3.07 15.11
CA SER A 624 -10.72 -2.60 15.68
C SER A 624 -10.33 -3.45 16.88
N ASP A 625 -9.05 -3.74 17.03
CA ASP A 625 -8.50 -4.52 18.12
C ASP A 625 -7.16 -3.93 18.60
N ASP A 626 -6.79 -4.28 19.81
CA ASP A 626 -5.50 -3.92 20.39
C ASP A 626 -4.37 -4.77 19.80
N ILE A 627 -3.13 -4.31 19.95
CA ILE A 627 -1.94 -4.94 19.36
C ILE A 627 -1.11 -5.69 20.41
N ASN A 628 -0.43 -6.76 19.98
CA ASN A 628 0.59 -7.39 20.81
C ASN A 628 1.93 -6.64 20.65
N ILE A 629 2.64 -6.46 21.77
CA ILE A 629 4.02 -5.98 21.73
C ILE A 629 4.87 -7.02 20.98
N ALA A 630 5.58 -6.58 19.96
CA ALA A 630 6.54 -7.43 19.27
C ALA A 630 7.85 -7.43 20.07
N ILE A 631 8.21 -8.59 20.66
CA ILE A 631 9.40 -8.72 21.51
C ILE A 631 10.63 -8.34 20.67
N ARG A 632 11.38 -7.34 21.11
CA ARG A 632 12.54 -6.77 20.39
C ARG A 632 12.22 -6.33 18.96
N GLY A 633 11.01 -5.84 18.73
CA GLY A 633 10.57 -5.39 17.41
C GLY A 633 10.25 -6.50 16.40
N ASN A 634 10.41 -7.77 16.77
CA ASN A 634 10.11 -8.88 15.88
C ASN A 634 8.60 -9.18 15.86
N VAL A 635 7.94 -8.85 14.75
CA VAL A 635 6.48 -8.97 14.56
C VAL A 635 5.95 -10.41 14.70
N HIS A 636 6.80 -11.41 14.50
CA HIS A 636 6.46 -12.82 14.65
C HIS A 636 6.62 -13.32 16.09
N ASN A 637 7.34 -12.59 16.94
CA ASN A 637 7.51 -12.92 18.35
C ASN A 637 6.58 -12.04 19.20
N LYS A 638 5.36 -12.51 19.40
CA LYS A 638 4.29 -11.78 20.07
C LYS A 638 4.40 -11.87 21.59
N GLY A 639 4.57 -10.74 22.26
CA GLY A 639 4.47 -10.56 23.69
C GLY A 639 3.04 -10.32 24.16
N ILE A 640 2.90 -9.60 25.27
CA ILE A 640 1.61 -9.24 25.86
C ILE A 640 0.80 -8.35 24.93
N LYS A 641 -0.52 -8.47 24.97
CA LYS A 641 -1.44 -7.58 24.29
C LYS A 641 -1.51 -6.27 25.06
N THR A 642 -1.30 -5.14 24.39
CA THR A 642 -1.36 -3.82 25.00
C THR A 642 -2.54 -3.03 24.45
N PRO A 643 -3.29 -2.32 25.31
CA PRO A 643 -4.39 -1.48 24.87
C PRO A 643 -3.87 -0.28 24.07
N ARG A 644 -4.72 0.26 23.23
CA ARG A 644 -4.49 1.54 22.55
C ARG A 644 -4.40 2.64 23.61
N GLN A 645 -3.37 3.47 23.54
CA GLN A 645 -3.14 4.57 24.48
C GLN A 645 -2.31 5.67 23.84
N PHE A 646 -2.23 6.83 24.51
CA PHE A 646 -1.35 7.93 24.16
C PHE A 646 -0.05 7.86 24.97
N ILE A 647 0.91 8.73 24.65
CA ILE A 647 2.22 8.76 25.35
C ILE A 647 2.02 9.26 26.79
N ASP A 648 2.32 8.42 27.75
CA ASP A 648 2.01 8.67 29.17
C ASP A 648 2.65 9.94 29.74
N VAL A 649 3.90 10.25 29.35
CA VAL A 649 4.62 11.40 29.93
C VAL A 649 3.94 12.74 29.68
N ILE A 650 3.27 12.89 28.55
CA ILE A 650 2.55 14.12 28.15
C ILE A 650 1.03 13.96 28.17
N ASN A 651 0.54 12.80 28.57
CA ASN A 651 -0.89 12.57 28.74
C ASN A 651 -1.30 12.87 30.21
N TYR A 652 -1.85 14.03 30.43
CA TYR A 652 -2.29 14.49 31.76
C TYR A 652 -3.74 14.15 32.05
N ASP A 653 -4.52 13.83 31.03
CA ASP A 653 -5.90 13.41 31.14
C ASP A 653 -6.01 11.88 31.14
N LYS A 654 -7.14 11.35 31.55
CA LYS A 654 -7.44 9.94 31.38
C LYS A 654 -7.52 9.63 29.87
N THR A 655 -6.75 8.64 29.40
CA THR A 655 -6.86 8.16 28.03
C THR A 655 -8.31 7.71 27.75
N PRO A 656 -8.93 8.14 26.64
CA PRO A 656 -10.28 7.72 26.31
C PRO A 656 -10.36 6.21 26.11
N GLU A 657 -11.48 5.60 26.46
CA GLU A 657 -11.72 4.19 26.18
C GLU A 657 -11.96 4.01 24.69
N PHE A 658 -11.18 3.12 24.07
CA PHE A 658 -11.32 2.79 22.66
C PHE A 658 -12.24 1.58 22.49
N ASN A 659 -13.33 1.75 21.77
CA ASN A 659 -14.25 0.66 21.46
C ASN A 659 -13.78 -0.15 20.23
N LYS A 660 -14.43 -1.30 20.00
CA LYS A 660 -14.11 -2.18 18.85
C LYS A 660 -14.57 -1.66 17.49
N LYS A 661 -15.28 -0.54 17.43
CA LYS A 661 -15.78 0.07 16.18
C LYS A 661 -15.01 1.31 15.75
N SER A 662 -13.96 1.67 16.46
CA SER A 662 -13.16 2.88 16.21
C SER A 662 -11.68 2.55 16.30
N SER A 663 -10.90 3.00 15.34
CA SER A 663 -9.43 2.89 15.37
C SER A 663 -8.82 3.64 16.56
N GLY A 664 -9.42 4.75 16.96
CA GLY A 664 -8.88 5.73 17.92
C GLY A 664 -8.15 6.88 17.23
N ARG A 665 -8.10 6.91 15.92
CA ARG A 665 -7.35 7.90 15.14
C ARG A 665 -7.91 9.32 15.30
N LEU A 666 -9.23 9.49 15.38
CA LEU A 666 -9.86 10.78 15.65
C LEU A 666 -9.53 11.28 17.07
N GLN A 667 -9.51 10.39 18.07
CA GLN A 667 -9.11 10.71 19.42
C GLN A 667 -7.64 11.11 19.49
N LEU A 668 -6.75 10.39 18.78
CA LEU A 668 -5.33 10.73 18.64
C LEU A 668 -5.15 12.13 18.03
N ALA A 669 -5.86 12.42 16.93
CA ALA A 669 -5.82 13.71 16.26
C ALA A 669 -6.24 14.85 17.19
N ASN A 670 -7.32 14.67 17.93
CA ASN A 670 -7.80 15.64 18.92
C ASN A 670 -6.83 15.82 20.09
N TRP A 671 -6.21 14.75 20.57
CA TRP A 671 -5.22 14.82 21.63
C TRP A 671 -3.95 15.56 21.18
N ILE A 672 -3.43 15.28 19.98
CA ILE A 672 -2.26 15.99 19.44
C ILE A 672 -2.58 17.47 19.23
N ALA A 673 -3.76 17.80 18.70
CA ALA A 673 -4.19 19.19 18.46
C ALA A 673 -4.72 19.93 19.70
N SER A 674 -4.75 19.26 20.85
CA SER A 674 -5.27 19.84 22.10
C SER A 674 -4.30 20.87 22.68
N GLU A 675 -4.85 21.92 23.30
CA GLU A 675 -4.10 22.87 24.13
C GLU A 675 -3.38 22.20 25.31
N LYS A 676 -3.85 21.03 25.74
CA LYS A 676 -3.25 20.25 26.83
C LYS A 676 -2.03 19.43 26.36
N ASN A 677 -1.85 19.24 25.05
CA ASN A 677 -0.64 18.62 24.53
C ASN A 677 0.52 19.62 24.64
N THR A 678 1.45 19.31 25.53
CA THR A 678 2.53 20.23 25.88
C THR A 678 3.55 20.44 24.75
N LEU A 679 3.62 19.53 23.79
CA LEU A 679 4.64 19.54 22.74
C LEU A 679 4.17 20.23 21.46
N THR A 680 2.95 20.03 21.00
CA THR A 680 2.49 20.49 19.69
C THR A 680 2.68 21.98 19.46
N ALA A 681 2.27 22.82 20.44
CA ALA A 681 2.48 24.26 20.33
C ALA A 681 3.96 24.66 20.41
N ARG A 682 4.78 23.93 21.17
CA ARG A 682 6.24 24.17 21.23
C ARG A 682 6.92 23.80 19.91
N VAL A 683 6.51 22.70 19.30
CA VAL A 683 7.09 22.23 18.03
C VAL A 683 6.81 23.23 16.92
N ILE A 684 5.58 23.69 16.75
CA ILE A 684 5.28 24.66 15.70
C ILE A 684 5.98 26.00 15.94
N ALA A 685 6.05 26.46 17.20
CA ALA A 685 6.68 27.73 17.54
C ALA A 685 8.21 27.70 17.44
N VAL A 686 8.87 26.58 17.70
CA VAL A 686 10.33 26.49 17.78
C VAL A 686 10.90 25.66 16.63
N SER A 687 10.54 24.39 16.50
CA SER A 687 11.16 23.48 15.53
C SER A 687 10.84 23.89 14.10
N TYR A 688 9.60 24.27 13.83
CA TYR A 688 9.20 24.71 12.49
C TYR A 688 9.89 26.04 12.11
N THR A 689 10.02 26.96 13.05
CA THR A 689 10.80 28.20 12.86
C THR A 689 12.25 27.90 12.50
N HIS A 690 12.89 26.93 13.16
CA HIS A 690 14.29 26.55 12.84
C HIS A 690 14.42 25.85 11.48
N LEU A 691 13.45 25.06 11.09
CA LEU A 691 13.42 24.40 9.76
C LEU A 691 13.30 25.42 8.62
N THR A 692 12.62 26.54 8.87
CA THR A 692 12.36 27.58 7.86
C THR A 692 13.40 28.68 7.85
N LEU A 693 14.22 28.82 8.90
CA LEU A 693 15.33 29.76 8.87
C LEU A 693 16.34 29.33 7.83
N PRO A 694 16.81 30.23 6.93
CA PRO A 694 17.89 29.94 6.02
C PRO A 694 19.10 29.56 6.87
N THR A 695 19.54 28.31 6.78
CA THR A 695 20.78 27.86 7.39
C THR A 695 21.89 28.78 6.88
N LYS A 696 22.72 29.31 7.77
CA LYS A 696 23.83 30.23 7.48
C LYS A 696 24.91 29.64 6.55
N ARG A 697 24.58 28.74 5.66
CA ARG A 697 25.51 28.07 4.73
C ARG A 697 25.36 28.53 3.28
N ILE A 698 24.78 29.70 3.06
CA ILE A 698 24.85 30.34 1.74
C ILE A 698 25.46 31.72 1.96
N VAL A 699 26.74 31.72 2.05
CA VAL A 699 27.59 32.84 1.64
C VAL A 699 28.34 32.34 0.46
#